data_b219bdb343086abc1f8febfd4ae40c87
#
_entry.id   b219bdb343086abc1f8febfd4ae40c87
#
_cell.length_a   1.000
_cell.length_b   1.000
_cell.length_c   1.000
_cell.angle_alpha   90.00
_cell.angle_beta   90.00
_cell.angle_gamma   90.00
#
_symmetry.space_group_name_H-M   'P 1'
#
loop_
_entity.id
_entity.type
_entity.pdbx_description
1 polymer ?
#
loop_
_entity_poly.entity_id
_entity_poly.type
_entity_poly.pdbx_seq_one_letter_code
_entity_poly.pdbx_strand_id
1 'polypeptide(L)'
;MFTKKSAGPILLGLLLTFATGAGAQEGGKSGRLTIEQLIEIKHPSDAVWSPDGKHVVFTWDRAGVANLYVANADGHGQPVELTSFAEGPVEEAFWGRDLQTVYFAHEGHLWRATIGGVGAKAAWTATTSSRESDFVLSPDGTRVAFVRSRASDEDAARKSTLIVRTLGDGSETVAAQDNVSIRRPIWSPDGASLAYAVGSRTINHDETPAYSGKKIIYRTWEYVPGQIFAVKIAGGKPVAIGSPVEYGGLAWVDATHLVYDGESKDFKKYSIYVANTAAGKPREIHSITEEQFWSIPDWGEAGAQPWPSPDGKWIAFLSDQDGWDHLYVMPSGGGEAVQITKGHFEAWRPTWSHDSTRIAFDANEPDRPGDRHIGIANLGGNPAHATVTYVTAGNGTNIEPHWSADDKYLVYQHTDTRNSADFFTIEAKGSAKPTRLSDSMPAGIDKSQFVEPQFVRFPGADGKPVPGWLFVPKNLDRTKKNPAIIWIHGDGVNQNYDGWHVQRNYAVYYSFHQYLLQQGYVVFAPDYRGSIGYGRDWRNGVYMDVGGKDAKDAWMSANYLKTLPYVDSDRIGVWGLSYGGFFTLIAMTDQPNLFRAGVDVAGVVDYVMYYSDPYHGGWTASRIGTPEQNPQVYANASPISHIDRLERPLLVLHGTSDVNVPYLESVWLIDEALKKGKGELLSYMMYPGEFHYFTRAHILLDAWHRVDDFFAFHLQGRIKDAH
;
A
#
# COMPACT_ATOMS: atom_id res chain seq x y z
N MET A 1 -26.84 51.20 43.23
CA MET A 1 -27.07 51.18 44.70
C MET A 1 -27.20 49.74 45.13
N PHE A 2 -26.46 49.34 46.14
CA PHE A 2 -26.33 48.06 46.84
C PHE A 2 -25.40 47.02 46.21
N THR A 3 -24.20 47.04 46.56
CA THR A 3 -23.29 46.59 47.62
C THR A 3 -22.90 45.09 47.51
N LYS A 4 -21.61 44.92 47.33
CA LYS A 4 -20.84 43.69 47.45
C LYS A 4 -21.08 42.95 48.79
N LYS A 5 -21.09 41.62 48.75
CA LYS A 5 -20.49 40.79 49.81
C LYS A 5 -19.76 39.61 49.21
N SER A 6 -18.50 39.54 49.56
CA SER A 6 -17.52 38.48 49.29
C SER A 6 -17.79 37.28 50.19
N ALA A 7 -17.65 36.05 49.66
CA ALA A 7 -17.38 34.87 50.43
C ALA A 7 -16.35 34.02 49.67
N GLY A 8 -15.24 33.75 50.35
CA GLY A 8 -14.08 33.04 49.82
C GLY A 8 -14.30 31.52 49.67
N PRO A 9 -13.40 30.85 48.96
CA PRO A 9 -13.55 29.46 48.64
C PRO A 9 -13.01 28.56 49.78
N ILE A 10 -13.82 27.58 50.16
CA ILE A 10 -13.38 26.43 50.95
C ILE A 10 -12.85 25.39 49.99
N LEU A 11 -11.53 25.17 50.07
CA LEU A 11 -10.83 24.10 49.34
C LEU A 11 -11.10 22.78 50.07
N LEU A 12 -11.92 21.90 49.51
CA LEU A 12 -12.03 20.52 49.96
C LEU A 12 -11.22 19.65 48.99
N GLY A 13 -10.01 19.30 49.43
CA GLY A 13 -9.16 18.36 48.70
C GLY A 13 -9.70 16.93 48.80
N LEU A 14 -10.15 16.38 47.64
CA LEU A 14 -10.36 14.94 47.50
C LEU A 14 -9.06 14.32 46.96
N LEU A 15 -8.31 13.67 47.83
CA LEU A 15 -7.24 12.75 47.45
C LEU A 15 -7.89 11.48 46.87
N LEU A 16 -7.88 11.34 45.55
CA LEU A 16 -8.11 10.06 44.92
C LEU A 16 -6.79 9.28 44.90
N THR A 17 -6.65 8.35 45.81
CA THR A 17 -5.61 7.32 45.78
C THR A 17 -5.95 6.34 44.65
N PHE A 18 -5.20 6.39 43.54
CA PHE A 18 -5.18 5.30 42.57
C PHE A 18 -4.43 4.12 43.25
N ALA A 19 -5.19 3.11 43.65
CA ALA A 19 -4.63 1.82 43.99
C ALA A 19 -4.23 1.13 42.68
N THR A 20 -2.92 1.00 42.45
CA THR A 20 -2.38 0.08 41.43
C THR A 20 -2.62 -1.35 41.91
N GLY A 21 -3.76 -1.89 41.57
CA GLY A 21 -4.02 -3.32 41.70
C GLY A 21 -3.27 -4.05 40.59
N ALA A 22 -2.10 -4.61 40.91
CA ALA A 22 -1.52 -5.68 40.11
C ALA A 22 -2.43 -6.91 40.25
N GLY A 23 -3.42 -7.00 39.41
CA GLY A 23 -4.24 -8.21 39.21
C GLY A 23 -3.35 -9.26 38.58
N ALA A 24 -3.00 -10.30 39.33
CA ALA A 24 -2.47 -11.52 38.77
C ALA A 24 -3.47 -12.03 37.71
N GLN A 25 -3.04 -12.10 36.46
CA GLN A 25 -3.79 -12.66 35.36
C GLN A 25 -3.96 -14.17 35.64
N GLU A 26 -5.15 -14.57 36.08
CA GLU A 26 -5.56 -15.98 36.07
C GLU A 26 -5.39 -16.50 34.66
N GLY A 27 -4.81 -17.70 34.50
CA GLY A 27 -4.62 -18.40 33.24
C GLY A 27 -5.95 -18.49 32.48
N GLY A 28 -6.14 -17.54 31.57
CA GLY A 28 -7.36 -17.38 30.78
C GLY A 28 -7.52 -18.57 29.84
N LYS A 29 -8.70 -19.18 29.85
CA LYS A 29 -9.20 -19.97 28.74
C LYS A 29 -8.97 -19.16 27.45
N SER A 30 -8.35 -19.77 26.43
CA SER A 30 -8.18 -19.20 25.09
C SER A 30 -9.50 -18.54 24.65
N GLY A 31 -9.55 -17.20 24.75
CA GLY A 31 -10.73 -16.40 24.40
C GLY A 31 -10.89 -16.37 22.87
N ARG A 32 -12.13 -16.15 22.41
CA ARG A 32 -12.37 -15.86 21.00
C ARG A 32 -11.64 -14.56 20.63
N LEU A 33 -11.14 -14.49 19.40
CA LEU A 33 -10.57 -13.29 18.81
C LEU A 33 -11.63 -12.16 18.80
N THR A 34 -11.27 -10.96 19.22
CA THR A 34 -12.15 -9.79 19.18
C THR A 34 -11.70 -8.78 18.12
N ILE A 35 -12.60 -7.90 17.71
CA ILE A 35 -12.28 -6.84 16.73
C ILE A 35 -11.22 -5.89 17.31
N GLU A 36 -11.27 -5.59 18.60
CA GLU A 36 -10.28 -4.77 19.31
C GLU A 36 -8.87 -5.40 19.19
N GLN A 37 -8.76 -6.72 19.38
CA GLN A 37 -7.48 -7.41 19.22
C GLN A 37 -6.93 -7.36 17.79
N LEU A 38 -7.80 -7.34 16.76
CA LEU A 38 -7.36 -7.21 15.38
C LEU A 38 -6.68 -5.87 15.11
N ILE A 39 -7.21 -4.80 15.71
CA ILE A 39 -6.70 -3.44 15.52
C ILE A 39 -5.37 -3.24 16.24
N GLU A 40 -5.10 -4.04 17.28
CA GLU A 40 -3.81 -4.06 17.99
C GLU A 40 -2.70 -4.76 17.19
N ILE A 41 -3.01 -5.45 16.09
CA ILE A 41 -1.98 -6.02 15.20
C ILE A 41 -1.40 -4.89 14.35
N LYS A 42 -0.18 -4.49 14.70
CA LYS A 42 0.55 -3.38 14.07
C LYS A 42 1.78 -3.90 13.37
N HIS A 43 2.04 -3.36 12.17
CA HIS A 43 3.10 -3.86 11.30
C HIS A 43 4.30 -2.91 11.29
N PRO A 44 5.54 -3.41 11.44
CA PRO A 44 6.72 -2.62 11.17
C PRO A 44 6.85 -2.35 9.65
N SER A 45 7.46 -1.22 9.28
CA SER A 45 7.72 -0.80 7.91
C SER A 45 9.06 -0.05 7.78
N ASP A 46 9.51 0.17 6.55
CA ASP A 46 10.62 1.04 6.20
C ASP A 46 11.95 0.63 6.86
N ALA A 47 12.36 -0.62 6.68
CA ALA A 47 13.61 -1.12 7.24
C ALA A 47 14.85 -0.53 6.55
N VAL A 48 15.78 0.02 7.33
CA VAL A 48 17.03 0.60 6.84
C VAL A 48 18.22 0.03 7.61
N TRP A 49 19.16 -0.59 6.88
CA TRP A 49 20.41 -1.08 7.44
C TRP A 49 21.31 0.02 7.98
N SER A 50 21.94 -0.21 9.12
CA SER A 50 23.09 0.60 9.52
C SER A 50 24.27 0.41 8.55
N PRO A 51 25.09 1.45 8.31
CA PRO A 51 26.24 1.34 7.39
C PRO A 51 27.28 0.29 7.78
N ASP A 52 27.33 -0.15 9.04
CA ASP A 52 28.19 -1.22 9.53
C ASP A 52 27.54 -2.62 9.50
N GLY A 53 26.28 -2.70 9.06
CA GLY A 53 25.51 -3.96 8.94
C GLY A 53 25.12 -4.62 10.26
N LYS A 54 25.25 -3.92 11.40
CA LYS A 54 24.96 -4.50 12.72
C LYS A 54 23.55 -4.26 13.23
N HIS A 55 22.89 -3.23 12.71
CA HIS A 55 21.56 -2.83 13.15
C HIS A 55 20.63 -2.62 11.95
N VAL A 56 19.34 -2.77 12.21
CA VAL A 56 18.27 -2.37 11.29
C VAL A 56 17.37 -1.43 12.06
N VAL A 57 17.12 -0.23 11.53
CA VAL A 57 16.05 0.65 12.01
C VAL A 57 14.83 0.47 11.15
N PHE A 58 13.65 0.64 11.76
CA PHE A 58 12.38 0.56 11.07
C PHE A 58 11.32 1.36 11.82
N THR A 59 10.24 1.74 11.15
CA THR A 59 9.09 2.36 11.79
C THR A 59 8.11 1.30 12.26
N TRP A 60 7.39 1.58 13.36
CA TRP A 60 6.36 0.69 13.89
C TRP A 60 5.29 1.49 14.63
N ASP A 61 4.03 1.29 14.29
CA ASP A 61 2.88 1.97 14.91
C ASP A 61 2.33 1.25 16.14
N ARG A 62 3.17 0.51 16.85
CA ARG A 62 2.82 -0.35 17.98
C ARG A 62 1.99 0.37 19.05
N ALA A 63 2.25 1.66 19.28
CA ALA A 63 1.48 2.51 20.20
C ALA A 63 0.40 3.37 19.52
N GLY A 64 -0.02 3.01 18.28
CA GLY A 64 -1.01 3.74 17.50
C GLY A 64 -0.44 4.83 16.59
N VAL A 65 0.82 5.24 16.81
CA VAL A 65 1.56 6.19 15.97
C VAL A 65 2.88 5.53 15.56
N ALA A 66 3.26 5.66 14.29
CA ALA A 66 4.52 5.12 13.80
C ALA A 66 5.70 5.82 14.49
N ASN A 67 6.44 5.07 15.27
CA ASN A 67 7.66 5.47 15.96
C ASN A 67 8.85 4.66 15.41
N LEU A 68 10.07 5.15 15.69
CA LEU A 68 11.31 4.55 15.21
C LEU A 68 11.81 3.52 16.21
N TYR A 69 12.16 2.34 15.73
CA TYR A 69 12.75 1.23 16.45
C TYR A 69 14.07 0.82 15.86
N VAL A 70 14.94 0.22 16.66
CA VAL A 70 16.20 -0.39 16.22
C VAL A 70 16.28 -1.82 16.74
N ALA A 71 16.67 -2.75 15.86
CA ALA A 71 16.97 -4.13 16.20
C ALA A 71 18.42 -4.48 15.87
N ASN A 72 19.02 -5.41 16.62
CA ASN A 72 20.28 -6.03 16.24
C ASN A 72 20.04 -6.94 15.05
N ALA A 73 20.89 -6.85 14.03
CA ALA A 73 20.75 -7.63 12.80
C ALA A 73 20.87 -9.15 13.01
N ASP A 74 21.51 -9.57 14.09
CA ASP A 74 21.64 -10.97 14.50
C ASP A 74 20.45 -11.49 15.35
N GLY A 75 19.44 -10.63 15.57
CA GLY A 75 18.23 -10.95 16.33
C GLY A 75 18.40 -11.06 17.84
N HIS A 76 19.57 -10.70 18.38
CA HIS A 76 19.77 -10.71 19.82
C HIS A 76 19.05 -9.54 20.49
N GLY A 77 18.19 -9.85 21.47
CA GLY A 77 17.38 -8.88 22.20
C GLY A 77 16.06 -8.55 21.50
N GLN A 78 15.28 -7.68 22.11
CA GLN A 78 14.06 -7.13 21.52
C GLN A 78 14.38 -5.81 20.82
N PRO A 79 13.61 -5.42 19.80
CA PRO A 79 13.73 -4.09 19.23
C PRO A 79 13.60 -3.00 20.29
N VAL A 80 14.48 -2.01 20.24
CA VAL A 80 14.49 -0.87 21.16
C VAL A 80 13.81 0.32 20.51
N GLU A 81 12.87 0.92 21.20
CA GLU A 81 12.20 2.14 20.77
C GLU A 81 13.17 3.34 20.86
N LEU A 82 13.37 4.03 19.75
CA LEU A 82 14.22 5.23 19.67
C LEU A 82 13.41 6.52 19.80
N THR A 83 12.11 6.48 19.48
CA THR A 83 11.19 7.62 19.59
C THR A 83 9.87 7.17 20.20
N SER A 84 9.17 8.09 20.90
CA SER A 84 7.89 7.82 21.56
C SER A 84 6.90 8.99 21.39
N PHE A 85 6.67 9.37 20.15
CA PHE A 85 5.69 10.40 19.81
C PHE A 85 4.27 9.87 19.99
N ALA A 86 3.41 10.70 20.60
CA ALA A 86 1.99 10.39 20.79
C ALA A 86 1.15 10.79 19.57
N GLU A 87 1.64 11.72 18.75
CA GLU A 87 0.99 12.25 17.55
C GLU A 87 2.04 12.47 16.46
N GLY A 88 1.64 12.43 15.19
CA GLY A 88 2.51 12.58 14.04
C GLY A 88 3.45 11.37 13.82
N PRO A 89 3.35 10.69 12.68
CA PRO A 89 4.23 9.54 12.41
C PRO A 89 5.69 9.95 12.22
N VAL A 90 6.60 9.01 12.49
CA VAL A 90 7.98 9.06 12.01
C VAL A 90 8.02 8.52 10.59
N GLU A 91 8.70 9.21 9.69
CA GLU A 91 8.82 8.89 8.27
C GLU A 91 10.27 9.13 7.80
N GLU A 92 10.65 8.60 6.65
CA GLU A 92 11.90 8.92 5.94
C GLU A 92 13.17 8.76 6.80
N ALA A 93 13.32 7.65 7.52
CA ALA A 93 14.48 7.44 8.38
C ALA A 93 15.75 7.10 7.59
N PHE A 94 16.89 7.66 7.99
CA PHE A 94 18.22 7.35 7.43
C PHE A 94 19.34 7.50 8.46
N TRP A 95 20.42 6.76 8.27
CA TRP A 95 21.56 6.77 9.18
C TRP A 95 22.51 7.93 8.93
N GLY A 96 23.02 8.51 10.01
CA GLY A 96 24.18 9.41 9.95
C GLY A 96 25.51 8.63 9.81
N ARG A 97 26.56 9.33 9.40
CA ARG A 97 27.89 8.74 9.22
C ARG A 97 28.57 8.25 10.50
N ASP A 98 28.11 8.74 11.65
CA ASP A 98 28.65 8.38 12.96
C ASP A 98 28.20 7.00 13.45
N LEU A 99 27.36 6.29 12.69
CA LEU A 99 26.80 4.98 13.01
C LEU A 99 25.97 4.94 14.31
N GLN A 100 25.70 6.08 14.89
CA GLN A 100 24.97 6.24 16.16
C GLN A 100 23.70 7.07 15.98
N THR A 101 23.71 8.03 15.04
CA THR A 101 22.60 8.94 14.82
C THR A 101 21.71 8.44 13.70
N VAL A 102 20.40 8.41 13.95
CA VAL A 102 19.37 8.19 12.95
C VAL A 102 18.60 9.50 12.78
N TYR A 103 18.53 9.99 11.55
CA TYR A 103 17.72 11.13 11.16
C TYR A 103 16.38 10.63 10.62
N PHE A 104 15.32 11.41 10.80
CA PHE A 104 13.98 11.06 10.33
C PHE A 104 13.10 12.29 10.22
N ALA A 105 12.05 12.21 9.41
CA ALA A 105 11.00 13.22 9.34
C ALA A 105 9.97 13.01 10.45
N HIS A 106 9.54 14.10 11.08
CA HIS A 106 8.41 14.12 12.01
C HIS A 106 7.76 15.51 12.00
N GLU A 107 6.43 15.54 11.82
CA GLU A 107 5.63 16.78 11.74
C GLU A 107 6.17 17.82 10.74
N GLY A 108 6.74 17.34 9.62
CA GLY A 108 7.27 18.20 8.56
C GLY A 108 8.60 18.87 8.92
N HIS A 109 9.40 18.27 9.80
CA HIS A 109 10.74 18.72 10.16
C HIS A 109 11.69 17.54 10.29
N LEU A 110 13.00 17.81 10.10
CA LEU A 110 14.03 16.81 10.33
C LEU A 110 14.37 16.70 11.81
N TRP A 111 14.27 15.47 12.33
CA TRP A 111 14.62 15.09 13.69
C TRP A 111 15.81 14.14 13.72
N ARG A 112 16.35 13.86 14.87
CA ARG A 112 17.39 12.87 15.10
C ARG A 112 17.22 12.17 16.43
N ALA A 113 17.57 10.89 16.43
CA ALA A 113 17.71 10.06 17.64
C ALA A 113 19.10 9.41 17.64
N THR A 114 19.61 9.06 18.82
CA THR A 114 20.92 8.40 18.96
C THR A 114 20.71 7.03 19.59
N ILE A 115 21.33 5.98 19.07
CA ILE A 115 21.27 4.64 19.65
C ILE A 115 21.83 4.68 21.06
N GLY A 116 21.06 4.13 22.01
CA GLY A 116 21.42 4.18 23.44
C GLY A 116 21.33 5.56 24.09
N GLY A 117 20.85 6.58 23.35
CA GLY A 117 20.59 7.93 23.85
C GLY A 117 19.22 8.06 24.51
N VAL A 118 18.96 9.24 25.08
CA VAL A 118 17.68 9.57 25.71
C VAL A 118 16.88 10.51 24.82
N GLY A 119 15.82 9.96 24.22
CA GLY A 119 14.80 10.72 23.46
C GLY A 119 15.30 11.29 22.13
N ALA A 120 14.33 11.62 21.28
CA ALA A 120 14.56 12.29 20.01
C ALA A 120 14.64 13.82 20.20
N LYS A 121 15.37 14.49 19.30
CA LYS A 121 15.49 15.95 19.25
C LYS A 121 15.32 16.44 17.83
N ALA A 122 14.68 17.59 17.66
CA ALA A 122 14.73 18.28 16.36
C ALA A 122 16.20 18.50 15.97
N ALA A 123 16.54 18.19 14.71
CA ALA A 123 17.91 18.32 14.23
C ALA A 123 18.32 19.80 14.18
N TRP A 124 17.36 20.68 13.83
CA TRP A 124 17.49 22.14 13.86
C TRP A 124 16.20 22.77 14.39
N THR A 125 16.28 24.05 14.75
CA THR A 125 15.10 24.79 15.22
C THR A 125 14.06 24.83 14.12
N ALA A 126 12.92 24.19 14.37
CA ALA A 126 11.79 24.17 13.47
C ALA A 126 11.14 25.56 13.36
N THR A 127 10.75 25.94 12.16
CA THR A 127 9.92 27.13 11.93
C THR A 127 8.47 26.70 11.74
N THR A 128 7.55 27.22 12.55
CA THR A 128 6.12 26.87 12.47
C THR A 128 5.45 27.31 11.16
N SER A 129 6.15 28.08 10.31
CA SER A 129 5.64 28.60 9.05
C SER A 129 6.01 27.76 7.82
N SER A 130 6.76 26.65 7.98
CA SER A 130 7.17 25.79 6.88
C SER A 130 7.04 24.31 7.24
N ARG A 131 6.88 23.47 6.22
CA ARG A 131 7.00 22.01 6.29
C ARG A 131 8.14 21.56 5.39
N GLU A 132 8.85 20.56 5.80
CA GLU A 132 9.96 19.92 5.09
C GLU A 132 9.61 18.46 4.84
N SER A 133 9.92 17.94 3.66
CA SER A 133 9.67 16.55 3.22
C SER A 133 10.73 16.09 2.22
N ASP A 134 10.66 14.83 1.82
CA ASP A 134 11.52 14.23 0.80
C ASP A 134 13.01 14.38 1.17
N PHE A 135 13.37 14.00 2.39
CA PHE A 135 14.75 14.10 2.88
C PHE A 135 15.63 13.01 2.25
N VAL A 136 16.71 13.41 1.60
CA VAL A 136 17.70 12.49 1.01
C VAL A 136 19.11 12.89 1.41
N LEU A 137 19.85 11.92 1.97
CA LEU A 137 21.25 12.10 2.37
C LEU A 137 22.15 12.13 1.15
N SER A 138 23.13 13.03 1.13
CA SER A 138 24.18 13.04 0.08
C SER A 138 25.05 11.79 0.15
N PRO A 139 25.64 11.32 -0.97
CA PRO A 139 26.50 10.13 -0.99
C PRO A 139 27.67 10.19 0.00
N ASP A 140 28.19 11.37 0.26
CA ASP A 140 29.25 11.59 1.24
C ASP A 140 28.73 11.67 2.70
N GLY A 141 27.38 11.64 2.89
CA GLY A 141 26.75 11.69 4.21
C GLY A 141 26.94 13.00 4.98
N THR A 142 27.34 14.09 4.32
CA THR A 142 27.60 15.40 4.96
C THR A 142 26.47 16.41 4.79
N ARG A 143 25.59 16.18 3.82
CA ARG A 143 24.49 17.07 3.46
C ARG A 143 23.18 16.31 3.34
N VAL A 144 22.07 17.00 3.53
CA VAL A 144 20.73 16.50 3.26
C VAL A 144 20.02 17.44 2.29
N ALA A 145 19.44 16.90 1.22
CA ALA A 145 18.52 17.63 0.36
C ALA A 145 17.09 17.34 0.82
N PHE A 146 16.21 18.32 0.71
CA PHE A 146 14.80 18.21 1.08
C PHE A 146 13.95 19.27 0.39
N VAL A 147 12.66 19.05 0.37
CA VAL A 147 11.68 20.01 -0.17
C VAL A 147 11.06 20.79 0.97
N ARG A 148 11.07 22.11 0.89
CA ARG A 148 10.39 23.01 1.82
C ARG A 148 9.19 23.66 1.16
N SER A 149 8.04 23.59 1.84
CA SER A 149 6.80 24.28 1.48
C SER A 149 6.33 25.13 2.67
N ARG A 150 5.41 26.08 2.46
CA ARG A 150 4.82 26.84 3.58
C ARG A 150 3.84 25.95 4.34
N ALA A 151 3.75 26.15 5.67
CA ALA A 151 2.89 25.35 6.54
C ALA A 151 1.39 25.71 6.45
N SER A 152 1.05 26.90 5.94
CA SER A 152 -0.33 27.39 5.87
C SER A 152 -0.78 27.57 4.43
N ASP A 153 -2.04 27.20 4.18
CA ASP A 153 -2.94 27.62 3.11
C ASP A 153 -2.79 27.00 1.72
N GLU A 154 -3.92 27.02 1.03
CA GLU A 154 -4.12 26.63 -0.35
C GLU A 154 -3.10 27.23 -1.33
N ASP A 155 -2.62 28.46 -1.07
CA ASP A 155 -1.56 29.08 -1.87
C ASP A 155 -0.14 28.59 -1.54
N ALA A 156 0.10 28.10 -0.35
CA ALA A 156 1.40 27.61 0.09
C ALA A 156 1.78 26.27 -0.53
N ALA A 157 0.80 25.49 -0.90
CA ALA A 157 1.00 24.25 -1.65
C ALA A 157 1.55 24.50 -3.07
N ARG A 158 1.58 25.76 -3.55
CA ARG A 158 2.02 26.11 -4.91
C ARG A 158 3.48 26.48 -5.04
N LYS A 159 4.18 26.74 -3.92
CA LYS A 159 5.62 27.04 -3.94
C LYS A 159 6.38 26.02 -3.14
N SER A 160 7.19 25.24 -3.82
CA SER A 160 8.17 24.37 -3.19
C SER A 160 9.59 24.80 -3.52
N THR A 161 10.46 24.64 -2.54
CA THR A 161 11.87 25.00 -2.63
C THR A 161 12.70 23.77 -2.31
N LEU A 162 13.55 23.35 -3.24
CA LEU A 162 14.53 22.30 -3.02
C LEU A 162 15.76 22.92 -2.35
N ILE A 163 16.08 22.46 -1.16
CA ILE A 163 17.12 22.97 -0.29
C ILE A 163 18.15 21.88 -0.03
N VAL A 164 19.40 22.29 0.05
CA VAL A 164 20.51 21.46 0.52
C VAL A 164 21.01 22.07 1.84
N ARG A 165 21.02 21.26 2.91
CA ARG A 165 21.51 21.66 4.24
C ARG A 165 22.75 20.83 4.60
N THR A 166 23.80 21.52 5.08
CA THR A 166 24.97 20.86 5.65
C THR A 166 24.66 20.33 7.05
N LEU A 167 24.91 19.07 7.30
CA LEU A 167 24.59 18.45 8.60
C LEU A 167 25.47 18.95 9.76
N GLY A 168 26.69 19.44 9.45
CA GLY A 168 27.64 19.88 10.47
C GLY A 168 27.28 21.23 11.10
N ASP A 169 26.92 22.23 10.31
CA ASP A 169 26.70 23.61 10.72
C ASP A 169 25.30 24.15 10.44
N GLY A 170 24.46 23.36 9.76
CA GLY A 170 23.09 23.75 9.40
C GLY A 170 22.98 24.77 8.27
N SER A 171 24.09 25.13 7.61
CA SER A 171 24.06 26.08 6.49
C SER A 171 23.23 25.54 5.32
N GLU A 172 22.43 26.42 4.68
CA GLU A 172 21.50 26.07 3.62
C GLU A 172 21.87 26.71 2.29
N THR A 173 21.63 25.97 1.22
CA THR A 173 21.71 26.45 -0.16
C THR A 173 20.40 26.10 -0.87
N VAL A 174 19.78 27.07 -1.53
CA VAL A 174 18.64 26.83 -2.39
C VAL A 174 19.13 26.26 -3.71
N ALA A 175 18.73 25.03 -4.01
CA ALA A 175 19.09 24.34 -5.25
C ALA A 175 18.09 24.67 -6.38
N ALA A 176 16.79 24.69 -6.07
CA ALA A 176 15.73 25.01 -7.02
C ALA A 176 14.50 25.57 -6.31
N GLN A 177 13.65 26.25 -7.07
CA GLN A 177 12.34 26.72 -6.62
C GLN A 177 11.34 26.58 -7.76
N ASP A 178 10.14 26.10 -7.46
CA ASP A 178 9.07 25.97 -8.43
C ASP A 178 7.73 26.43 -7.84
N ASN A 179 6.80 26.81 -8.70
CA ASN A 179 5.43 27.16 -8.33
C ASN A 179 4.51 25.92 -8.23
N VAL A 180 5.03 24.74 -8.51
CA VAL A 180 4.37 23.43 -8.38
C VAL A 180 5.11 22.56 -7.39
N SER A 181 4.52 21.44 -7.01
CA SER A 181 5.11 20.52 -6.06
C SER A 181 6.39 19.89 -6.62
N ILE A 182 7.54 20.18 -6.00
CA ILE A 182 8.78 19.44 -6.20
C ILE A 182 8.67 18.15 -5.39
N ARG A 183 9.12 17.04 -5.99
CA ARG A 183 9.06 15.69 -5.38
C ARG A 183 10.30 14.87 -5.74
N ARG A 184 10.61 13.89 -4.92
CA ARG A 184 11.60 12.84 -5.21
C ARG A 184 12.98 13.39 -5.59
N PRO A 185 13.60 14.28 -4.80
CA PRO A 185 14.95 14.70 -5.06
C PRO A 185 15.92 13.52 -4.89
N ILE A 186 16.85 13.37 -5.81
CA ILE A 186 17.91 12.33 -5.76
C ILE A 186 19.27 12.93 -6.06
N TRP A 187 20.27 12.54 -5.28
CA TRP A 187 21.64 12.98 -5.48
C TRP A 187 22.34 12.25 -6.63
N SER A 188 23.15 12.97 -7.40
CA SER A 188 24.13 12.32 -8.28
C SER A 188 25.17 11.56 -7.45
N PRO A 189 25.74 10.47 -7.98
CA PRO A 189 26.72 9.65 -7.25
C PRO A 189 27.93 10.42 -6.72
N ASP A 190 28.33 11.51 -7.40
CA ASP A 190 29.41 12.42 -6.97
C ASP A 190 28.96 13.51 -5.98
N GLY A 191 27.66 13.58 -5.66
CA GLY A 191 27.08 14.58 -4.77
C GLY A 191 27.15 16.03 -5.31
N ALA A 192 27.41 16.24 -6.60
CA ALA A 192 27.53 17.56 -7.19
C ALA A 192 26.20 18.11 -7.75
N SER A 193 25.23 17.25 -7.99
CA SER A 193 23.95 17.60 -8.60
C SER A 193 22.78 16.92 -7.90
N LEU A 194 21.58 17.49 -8.08
CA LEU A 194 20.29 16.86 -7.74
C LEU A 194 19.46 16.70 -9.00
N ALA A 195 18.71 15.60 -9.09
CA ALA A 195 17.58 15.49 -9.98
C ALA A 195 16.30 15.45 -9.14
N TYR A 196 15.19 15.95 -9.69
CA TYR A 196 13.89 15.96 -9.02
C TYR A 196 12.75 15.98 -10.04
N ALA A 197 11.57 15.58 -9.62
CA ALA A 197 10.36 15.67 -10.42
C ALA A 197 9.43 16.77 -9.89
N VAL A 198 8.63 17.33 -10.78
CA VAL A 198 7.44 18.11 -10.44
C VAL A 198 6.22 17.38 -10.96
N GLY A 199 5.07 17.51 -10.29
CA GLY A 199 3.90 16.74 -10.71
C GLY A 199 2.64 17.05 -9.91
N SER A 200 1.62 16.25 -10.13
CA SER A 200 0.30 16.36 -9.49
C SER A 200 0.38 16.28 -7.97
N ARG A 201 -0.61 16.81 -7.30
CA ARG A 201 -0.69 16.84 -5.84
C ARG A 201 -2.13 16.74 -5.36
N THR A 202 -2.29 16.38 -4.09
CA THR A 202 -3.58 16.47 -3.40
C THR A 202 -3.79 17.87 -2.82
N ILE A 203 -5.02 18.36 -2.86
CA ILE A 203 -5.45 19.60 -2.21
C ILE A 203 -6.43 19.25 -1.10
N ASN A 204 -6.16 19.74 0.11
CA ASN A 204 -7.09 19.64 1.22
C ASN A 204 -8.07 20.81 1.18
N HIS A 205 -9.34 20.51 1.23
CA HIS A 205 -10.42 21.48 1.34
C HIS A 205 -11.01 21.41 2.74
N ASP A 206 -11.24 22.58 3.35
CA ASP A 206 -11.89 22.71 4.64
C ASP A 206 -13.33 23.18 4.44
N GLU A 207 -14.31 22.32 4.71
CA GLU A 207 -15.73 22.61 4.52
C GLU A 207 -16.46 23.02 5.82
N THR A 208 -15.77 23.38 6.89
CA THR A 208 -16.43 23.71 8.15
C THR A 208 -16.41 25.19 8.55
N PRO A 209 -17.05 26.08 7.83
CA PRO A 209 -17.04 27.49 8.23
C PRO A 209 -17.90 27.80 9.47
N ALA A 210 -18.79 26.93 9.94
CA ALA A 210 -19.80 27.32 10.89
C ALA A 210 -19.90 26.48 12.20
N TYR A 211 -19.24 25.36 12.32
CA TYR A 211 -19.42 24.45 13.45
C TYR A 211 -18.17 24.33 14.33
N SER A 212 -18.06 25.15 15.34
CA SER A 212 -17.27 24.92 16.56
C SER A 212 -15.79 24.49 16.37
N GLY A 213 -15.10 24.98 15.34
CA GLY A 213 -13.63 24.79 15.20
C GLY A 213 -13.15 23.40 14.85
N LYS A 214 -14.05 22.47 14.54
CA LYS A 214 -13.68 21.15 14.02
C LYS A 214 -13.74 21.16 12.49
N LYS A 215 -12.64 20.77 11.85
CA LYS A 215 -12.52 20.74 10.40
C LYS A 215 -13.01 19.41 9.84
N ILE A 216 -13.91 19.44 8.87
CA ILE A 216 -14.19 18.32 7.98
C ILE A 216 -13.37 18.57 6.74
N ILE A 217 -12.37 17.72 6.51
CA ILE A 217 -11.46 17.84 5.38
C ILE A 217 -11.90 16.82 4.33
N TYR A 218 -12.11 17.27 3.11
CA TYR A 218 -12.10 16.41 1.94
C TYR A 218 -10.92 16.76 1.04
N ARG A 219 -10.53 15.85 0.14
CA ARG A 219 -9.37 16.01 -0.74
C ARG A 219 -9.75 15.87 -2.20
N THR A 220 -9.03 16.62 -3.04
CA THR A 220 -9.08 16.46 -4.50
C THR A 220 -7.67 16.39 -5.06
N TRP A 221 -7.55 15.90 -6.29
CA TRP A 221 -6.32 15.96 -7.05
C TRP A 221 -6.25 17.26 -7.86
N GLU A 222 -5.08 17.94 -7.84
CA GLU A 222 -4.71 18.92 -8.84
C GLU A 222 -3.72 18.26 -9.81
N TYR A 223 -4.16 18.04 -11.04
CA TYR A 223 -3.31 17.47 -12.08
C TYR A 223 -2.33 18.53 -12.60
N VAL A 224 -1.04 18.21 -12.51
CA VAL A 224 0.05 18.97 -13.11
C VAL A 224 0.88 18.00 -13.94
N PRO A 225 1.14 18.26 -15.23
CA PRO A 225 1.99 17.38 -16.03
C PRO A 225 3.36 17.17 -15.38
N GLY A 226 3.78 15.92 -15.24
CA GLY A 226 5.06 15.57 -14.66
C GLY A 226 6.23 16.10 -15.52
N GLN A 227 7.30 16.57 -14.86
CA GLN A 227 8.53 17.02 -15.50
C GLN A 227 9.73 16.69 -14.62
N ILE A 228 10.79 16.14 -15.20
CA ILE A 228 12.07 15.92 -14.53
C ILE A 228 13.00 17.11 -14.76
N PHE A 229 13.71 17.50 -13.72
CA PHE A 229 14.77 18.51 -13.76
C PHE A 229 16.06 17.97 -13.15
N ALA A 230 17.19 18.49 -13.62
CA ALA A 230 18.49 18.34 -12.98
C ALA A 230 19.09 19.71 -12.67
N VAL A 231 19.76 19.85 -11.52
CA VAL A 231 20.39 21.10 -11.07
C VAL A 231 21.73 20.85 -10.38
N LYS A 232 22.73 21.69 -10.67
CA LYS A 232 24.03 21.66 -9.98
C LYS A 232 23.95 22.42 -8.66
N ILE A 233 24.47 21.84 -7.59
CA ILE A 233 24.45 22.47 -6.25
C ILE A 233 25.34 23.69 -6.17
N ALA A 234 26.47 23.73 -6.89
CA ALA A 234 27.36 24.89 -6.94
C ALA A 234 26.76 26.14 -7.62
N GLY A 235 25.51 26.07 -8.01
CA GLY A 235 24.78 27.12 -8.72
C GLY A 235 24.53 26.75 -10.18
N GLY A 236 23.39 27.22 -10.69
CA GLY A 236 22.95 26.95 -12.05
C GLY A 236 21.40 27.02 -12.14
N LYS A 237 20.91 27.11 -13.36
CA LYS A 237 19.48 26.97 -13.61
C LYS A 237 19.14 25.49 -13.74
N PRO A 238 18.00 25.05 -13.22
CA PRO A 238 17.49 23.72 -13.50
C PRO A 238 17.37 23.46 -15.01
N VAL A 239 17.79 22.28 -15.44
CA VAL A 239 17.70 21.81 -16.82
C VAL A 239 16.53 20.83 -16.91
N ALA A 240 15.56 21.11 -17.76
CA ALA A 240 14.47 20.17 -18.01
C ALA A 240 14.99 18.96 -18.79
N ILE A 241 14.67 17.77 -18.30
CA ILE A 241 15.17 16.49 -18.83
C ILE A 241 14.09 15.74 -19.62
N GLY A 242 12.89 15.56 -19.03
CA GLY A 242 11.82 14.79 -19.64
C GLY A 242 10.63 14.65 -18.71
N SER A 243 9.63 13.88 -19.12
CA SER A 243 8.42 13.62 -18.35
C SER A 243 8.35 12.15 -17.99
N PRO A 244 8.40 11.78 -16.70
CA PRO A 244 8.26 10.41 -16.24
C PRO A 244 6.79 9.99 -16.22
N VAL A 245 6.53 8.70 -16.03
CA VAL A 245 5.25 8.24 -15.47
C VAL A 245 5.08 8.76 -14.04
N GLU A 246 3.83 8.87 -13.58
CA GLU A 246 3.50 9.53 -12.29
C GLU A 246 4.29 8.91 -11.10
N TYR A 247 4.34 7.59 -11.03
CA TYR A 247 5.05 6.84 -9.98
C TYR A 247 6.30 6.10 -10.47
N GLY A 248 6.63 6.23 -11.74
CA GLY A 248 7.76 5.56 -12.38
C GLY A 248 9.12 5.96 -11.82
N GLY A 249 10.13 5.24 -12.22
CA GLY A 249 11.49 5.39 -11.71
C GLY A 249 12.20 6.62 -12.19
N LEU A 250 13.00 7.20 -11.30
CA LEU A 250 13.99 8.22 -11.63
C LEU A 250 15.26 7.88 -10.86
N ALA A 251 16.37 7.63 -11.56
CA ALA A 251 17.63 7.28 -10.92
C ALA A 251 18.84 7.83 -11.71
N TRP A 252 19.98 7.96 -11.03
CA TRP A 252 21.24 8.27 -11.68
C TRP A 252 21.93 6.99 -12.16
N VAL A 253 22.34 6.97 -13.42
CA VAL A 253 23.20 5.93 -13.98
C VAL A 253 24.68 6.20 -13.63
N ASP A 254 25.08 7.47 -13.75
CA ASP A 254 26.40 7.99 -13.39
C ASP A 254 26.28 9.47 -12.98
N ALA A 255 27.40 10.17 -12.77
CA ALA A 255 27.39 11.57 -12.35
C ALA A 255 26.73 12.55 -13.36
N THR A 256 26.42 12.10 -14.58
CA THR A 256 25.96 12.94 -15.68
C THR A 256 24.73 12.42 -16.42
N HIS A 257 24.35 11.18 -16.19
CA HIS A 257 23.21 10.55 -16.86
C HIS A 257 22.14 10.09 -15.87
N LEU A 258 20.90 10.41 -16.20
CA LEU A 258 19.69 9.92 -15.53
C LEU A 258 19.03 8.83 -16.37
N VAL A 259 18.42 7.85 -15.70
CA VAL A 259 17.47 6.91 -16.29
C VAL A 259 16.09 7.17 -15.69
N TYR A 260 15.06 7.05 -16.51
CA TYR A 260 13.66 7.12 -16.11
C TYR A 260 12.79 6.38 -17.11
N ASP A 261 11.58 6.07 -16.72
CA ASP A 261 10.59 5.45 -17.60
C ASP A 261 9.50 6.42 -18.03
N GLY A 262 8.76 6.03 -19.05
CA GLY A 262 7.65 6.78 -19.60
C GLY A 262 6.66 5.87 -20.31
N GLU A 263 5.39 6.30 -20.32
CA GLU A 263 4.31 5.61 -21.02
C GLU A 263 3.70 6.49 -22.10
N SER A 264 3.19 5.83 -23.14
CA SER A 264 2.38 6.53 -24.14
C SER A 264 1.02 6.90 -23.54
N LYS A 265 0.38 7.94 -24.10
CA LYS A 265 -0.95 8.42 -23.64
C LYS A 265 -2.05 7.36 -23.70
N ASP A 266 -1.91 6.38 -24.57
CA ASP A 266 -2.84 5.25 -24.70
C ASP A 266 -2.41 4.02 -23.87
N PHE A 267 -1.37 4.14 -23.07
CA PHE A 267 -0.79 3.09 -22.23
C PHE A 267 -0.39 1.82 -22.99
N LYS A 268 -0.15 1.92 -24.30
CA LYS A 268 0.27 0.78 -25.14
C LYS A 268 1.77 0.64 -25.26
N LYS A 269 2.52 1.69 -24.96
CA LYS A 269 3.97 1.67 -25.05
C LYS A 269 4.59 2.11 -23.72
N TYR A 270 5.38 1.23 -23.14
CA TYR A 270 6.29 1.54 -22.04
C TYR A 270 7.69 1.75 -22.60
N SER A 271 8.42 2.75 -22.11
CA SER A 271 9.74 3.09 -22.60
C SER A 271 10.69 3.44 -21.47
N ILE A 272 11.97 3.06 -21.63
CA ILE A 272 13.04 3.46 -20.72
C ILE A 272 13.95 4.47 -21.46
N TYR A 273 14.22 5.59 -20.82
CA TYR A 273 15.00 6.70 -21.33
C TYR A 273 16.25 6.90 -20.52
N VAL A 274 17.34 7.24 -21.20
CA VAL A 274 18.56 7.78 -20.59
C VAL A 274 18.81 9.19 -21.12
N ALA A 275 19.12 10.12 -20.23
CA ALA A 275 19.35 11.52 -20.58
C ALA A 275 20.62 12.06 -19.94
N ASN A 276 21.43 12.78 -20.74
CA ASN A 276 22.54 13.57 -20.21
C ASN A 276 22.00 14.85 -19.59
N THR A 277 22.31 15.11 -18.32
CA THR A 277 21.77 16.23 -17.54
C THR A 277 22.23 17.59 -18.02
N ALA A 278 23.33 17.70 -18.75
CA ALA A 278 23.78 18.94 -19.33
C ALA A 278 23.09 19.27 -20.67
N ALA A 279 22.72 18.23 -21.43
CA ALA A 279 22.10 18.39 -22.76
C ALA A 279 20.58 18.42 -22.70
N GLY A 280 19.96 17.87 -21.65
CA GLY A 280 18.52 17.87 -21.46
C GLY A 280 17.72 17.06 -22.48
N LYS A 281 18.38 16.24 -23.33
CA LYS A 281 17.70 15.45 -24.37
C LYS A 281 17.70 13.97 -24.00
N PRO A 282 16.51 13.39 -23.76
CA PRO A 282 16.40 11.96 -23.52
C PRO A 282 16.60 11.15 -24.79
N ARG A 283 17.14 9.96 -24.62
CA ARG A 283 17.23 8.93 -25.65
C ARG A 283 16.52 7.68 -25.15
N GLU A 284 15.53 7.22 -25.90
CA GLU A 284 14.91 5.92 -25.65
C GLU A 284 15.96 4.81 -25.84
N ILE A 285 16.15 3.98 -24.84
CA ILE A 285 17.10 2.86 -24.88
C ILE A 285 16.43 1.51 -24.91
N HIS A 286 15.18 1.44 -24.52
CA HIS A 286 14.33 0.25 -24.57
C HIS A 286 12.87 0.66 -24.66
N SER A 287 12.05 -0.15 -25.32
CA SER A 287 10.59 0.00 -25.28
C SER A 287 9.89 -1.33 -25.48
N ILE A 288 8.71 -1.43 -24.87
CA ILE A 288 7.79 -2.55 -24.96
C ILE A 288 6.49 -1.98 -25.52
N THR A 289 5.90 -2.63 -26.53
CA THR A 289 4.60 -2.25 -27.08
C THR A 289 3.64 -3.40 -26.89
N GLU A 290 2.50 -3.09 -26.27
CA GLU A 290 1.43 -4.03 -26.00
C GLU A 290 0.22 -3.79 -26.91
N GLU A 291 -0.42 -4.86 -27.35
CA GLU A 291 -1.62 -4.76 -28.19
C GLU A 291 -2.79 -4.16 -27.39
N GLN A 292 -2.94 -4.57 -26.15
CA GLN A 292 -4.00 -4.11 -25.22
C GLN A 292 -3.54 -2.88 -24.47
N PHE A 293 -2.77 -3.06 -23.41
CA PHE A 293 -2.16 -2.00 -22.61
C PHE A 293 -1.00 -2.57 -21.79
N TRP A 294 -0.02 -1.72 -21.48
CA TRP A 294 1.01 -2.02 -20.48
C TRP A 294 0.37 -2.13 -19.11
N SER A 295 0.62 -3.21 -18.39
CA SER A 295 -0.12 -3.53 -17.18
C SER A 295 0.75 -3.89 -15.98
N ILE A 296 2.08 -3.95 -16.10
CA ILE A 296 2.94 -4.06 -14.91
C ILE A 296 2.90 -2.70 -14.21
N PRO A 297 2.32 -2.61 -13.01
CA PRO A 297 2.15 -1.32 -12.36
C PRO A 297 3.50 -0.75 -11.89
N ASP A 298 3.63 0.57 -11.99
CA ASP A 298 4.73 1.36 -11.41
C ASP A 298 4.54 1.64 -9.91
N TRP A 299 3.48 1.11 -9.32
CA TRP A 299 3.07 1.28 -7.93
C TRP A 299 2.68 -0.06 -7.28
N GLY A 300 2.42 -0.02 -5.97
CA GLY A 300 1.98 -1.20 -5.23
C GLY A 300 3.05 -2.28 -5.15
N GLU A 301 2.65 -3.51 -5.45
CA GLU A 301 3.52 -4.67 -5.23
C GLU A 301 4.56 -4.90 -6.31
N ALA A 302 4.28 -4.53 -7.54
CA ALA A 302 5.25 -4.69 -8.63
C ALA A 302 6.28 -3.56 -8.64
N GLY A 303 5.84 -2.30 -8.49
CA GLY A 303 6.69 -1.13 -8.44
C GLY A 303 7.64 -1.02 -9.64
N ALA A 304 7.11 -1.25 -10.85
CA ALA A 304 7.92 -1.29 -12.07
C ALA A 304 8.66 0.04 -12.29
N GLN A 305 9.96 -0.03 -12.48
CA GLN A 305 10.83 1.10 -12.76
C GLN A 305 12.17 0.60 -13.32
N PRO A 306 13.01 1.43 -13.93
CA PRO A 306 14.38 1.08 -14.24
C PRO A 306 15.28 1.21 -13.00
N TRP A 307 16.06 0.15 -12.71
CA TRP A 307 17.04 0.12 -11.61
C TRP A 307 18.45 0.04 -12.16
N PRO A 308 19.23 1.14 -12.19
CA PRO A 308 20.63 1.11 -12.59
C PRO A 308 21.49 0.37 -11.55
N SER A 309 22.49 -0.36 -12.03
CA SER A 309 23.50 -0.95 -11.14
C SER A 309 24.36 0.15 -10.49
N PRO A 310 24.87 -0.03 -9.27
CA PRO A 310 25.74 0.95 -8.59
C PRO A 310 26.97 1.36 -9.38
N ASP A 311 27.53 0.47 -10.22
CA ASP A 311 28.66 0.77 -11.11
C ASP A 311 28.28 1.47 -12.43
N GLY A 312 26.96 1.71 -12.64
CA GLY A 312 26.41 2.41 -13.80
C GLY A 312 26.47 1.64 -15.13
N LYS A 313 26.84 0.35 -15.14
CA LYS A 313 26.99 -0.41 -16.39
C LYS A 313 25.69 -1.03 -16.87
N TRP A 314 24.76 -1.35 -15.97
CA TRP A 314 23.59 -2.12 -16.23
C TRP A 314 22.31 -1.40 -15.76
N ILE A 315 21.19 -1.72 -16.38
CA ILE A 315 19.85 -1.35 -15.92
C ILE A 315 19.03 -2.64 -15.80
N ALA A 316 18.48 -2.90 -14.62
CA ALA A 316 17.48 -3.91 -14.40
C ALA A 316 16.09 -3.30 -14.62
N PHE A 317 15.13 -4.08 -15.12
CA PHE A 317 13.74 -3.68 -15.31
C PHE A 317 12.84 -4.91 -15.37
N LEU A 318 11.52 -4.70 -15.25
CA LEU A 318 10.52 -5.75 -15.41
C LEU A 318 9.93 -5.74 -16.81
N SER A 319 9.63 -6.93 -17.33
CA SER A 319 8.93 -7.13 -18.59
C SER A 319 8.08 -8.38 -18.55
N ASP A 320 6.89 -8.32 -19.13
CA ASP A 320 5.96 -9.44 -19.28
C ASP A 320 5.88 -9.97 -20.73
N GLN A 321 6.92 -9.72 -21.53
CA GLN A 321 6.95 -10.11 -22.96
C GLN A 321 6.75 -11.61 -23.21
N ASP A 322 7.13 -12.47 -22.26
CA ASP A 322 6.90 -13.92 -22.33
C ASP A 322 5.58 -14.37 -21.68
N GLY A 323 4.75 -13.42 -21.23
CA GLY A 323 3.47 -13.66 -20.56
C GLY A 323 3.50 -13.60 -19.04
N TRP A 324 4.66 -13.35 -18.42
CA TRP A 324 4.87 -13.28 -16.98
C TRP A 324 5.80 -12.12 -16.62
N ASP A 325 5.63 -11.52 -15.47
CA ASP A 325 6.52 -10.44 -15.01
C ASP A 325 7.88 -11.02 -14.64
N HIS A 326 8.87 -10.73 -15.46
CA HIS A 326 10.23 -11.23 -15.25
C HIS A 326 11.24 -10.12 -15.17
N LEU A 327 12.33 -10.40 -14.44
CA LEU A 327 13.49 -9.55 -14.33
C LEU A 327 14.34 -9.65 -15.59
N TYR A 328 14.64 -8.50 -16.18
CA TYR A 328 15.55 -8.32 -17.31
C TYR A 328 16.69 -7.39 -16.93
N VAL A 329 17.83 -7.56 -17.57
CA VAL A 329 19.00 -6.68 -17.43
C VAL A 329 19.54 -6.32 -18.81
N MET A 330 19.84 -5.03 -19.04
CA MET A 330 20.46 -4.53 -20.27
C MET A 330 21.62 -3.59 -19.96
N PRO A 331 22.55 -3.34 -20.94
CA PRO A 331 23.55 -2.29 -20.78
C PRO A 331 22.91 -0.91 -20.58
N SER A 332 23.47 -0.08 -19.71
CA SER A 332 22.94 1.26 -19.44
C SER A 332 22.97 2.20 -20.65
N GLY A 333 23.84 1.92 -21.61
CA GLY A 333 23.87 2.58 -22.92
C GLY A 333 22.78 2.11 -23.89
N GLY A 334 21.91 1.17 -23.53
CA GLY A 334 20.98 0.47 -24.42
C GLY A 334 21.66 -0.71 -25.11
N GLY A 335 20.86 -1.58 -25.72
CA GLY A 335 21.29 -2.80 -26.37
C GLY A 335 20.34 -3.96 -26.08
N GLU A 336 20.80 -5.18 -26.34
CA GLU A 336 20.00 -6.38 -26.09
C GLU A 336 19.77 -6.60 -24.59
N ALA A 337 18.51 -6.79 -24.22
CA ALA A 337 18.13 -7.12 -22.84
C ALA A 337 18.20 -8.64 -22.62
N VAL A 338 18.76 -9.04 -21.50
CA VAL A 338 18.86 -10.44 -21.09
C VAL A 338 17.79 -10.73 -20.05
N GLN A 339 16.96 -11.73 -20.30
CA GLN A 339 15.98 -12.24 -19.36
C GLN A 339 16.68 -13.06 -18.25
N ILE A 340 16.54 -12.64 -17.01
CA ILE A 340 17.20 -13.22 -15.84
C ILE A 340 16.35 -14.31 -15.20
N THR A 341 15.05 -14.02 -14.98
CA THR A 341 14.10 -14.99 -14.42
C THR A 341 13.22 -15.56 -15.52
N LYS A 342 12.80 -16.83 -15.41
CA LYS A 342 11.98 -17.52 -16.44
C LYS A 342 11.09 -18.54 -15.79
N GLY A 343 9.87 -18.67 -16.30
CA GLY A 343 8.92 -19.69 -15.83
C GLY A 343 7.50 -19.15 -15.72
N HIS A 344 6.61 -19.95 -15.13
CA HIS A 344 5.22 -19.56 -14.91
C HIS A 344 5.05 -18.93 -13.51
N PHE A 345 5.73 -17.83 -13.26
CA PHE A 345 5.71 -17.06 -12.03
C PHE A 345 6.06 -15.61 -12.31
N GLU A 346 5.78 -14.74 -11.37
CA GLU A 346 6.11 -13.31 -11.44
C GLU A 346 7.21 -12.96 -10.45
N ALA A 347 8.16 -12.12 -10.86
CA ALA A 347 9.27 -11.63 -10.05
C ALA A 347 9.21 -10.10 -9.95
N TRP A 348 9.36 -9.57 -8.72
CA TRP A 348 9.20 -8.14 -8.45
C TRP A 348 10.26 -7.59 -7.52
N ARG A 349 10.28 -6.26 -7.35
CA ARG A 349 11.13 -5.49 -6.39
C ARG A 349 12.61 -5.88 -6.43
N PRO A 350 13.25 -5.84 -7.60
CA PRO A 350 14.67 -6.13 -7.69
C PRO A 350 15.50 -5.05 -6.97
N THR A 351 16.55 -5.48 -6.27
CA THR A 351 17.53 -4.61 -5.64
C THR A 351 18.94 -5.10 -5.92
N TRP A 352 19.82 -4.20 -6.39
CA TRP A 352 21.21 -4.50 -6.68
C TRP A 352 22.04 -4.63 -5.40
N SER A 353 22.98 -5.58 -5.38
CA SER A 353 24.08 -5.56 -4.43
C SER A 353 24.99 -4.35 -4.69
N HIS A 354 25.63 -3.83 -3.65
CA HIS A 354 26.51 -2.66 -3.76
C HIS A 354 27.69 -2.91 -4.70
N ASP A 355 28.16 -4.15 -4.80
CA ASP A 355 29.22 -4.58 -5.71
C ASP A 355 28.77 -4.76 -7.18
N SER A 356 27.47 -4.55 -7.48
CA SER A 356 26.87 -4.68 -8.82
C SER A 356 26.92 -6.09 -9.42
N THR A 357 27.19 -7.12 -8.63
CA THR A 357 27.33 -8.49 -9.13
C THR A 357 26.08 -9.34 -8.98
N ARG A 358 25.13 -8.91 -8.13
CA ARG A 358 23.93 -9.66 -7.78
C ARG A 358 22.69 -8.76 -7.75
N ILE A 359 21.52 -9.39 -7.97
CA ILE A 359 20.20 -8.75 -7.78
C ILE A 359 19.40 -9.66 -6.87
N ALA A 360 18.90 -9.14 -5.74
CA ALA A 360 17.87 -9.78 -4.95
C ALA A 360 16.49 -9.33 -5.42
N PHE A 361 15.50 -10.22 -5.38
CA PHE A 361 14.13 -9.96 -5.79
C PHE A 361 13.18 -10.89 -5.04
N ASP A 362 11.90 -10.63 -5.04
CA ASP A 362 10.88 -11.60 -4.60
C ASP A 362 10.13 -12.18 -5.81
N ALA A 363 9.69 -13.42 -5.67
CA ALA A 363 8.95 -14.12 -6.71
C ALA A 363 7.90 -15.05 -6.11
N ASN A 364 6.74 -15.15 -6.75
CA ASN A 364 5.69 -16.05 -6.30
C ASN A 364 5.94 -17.50 -6.77
N GLU A 365 5.25 -18.44 -6.13
CA GLU A 365 5.30 -19.86 -6.53
C GLU A 365 4.19 -20.19 -7.55
N PRO A 366 4.49 -20.98 -8.59
CA PRO A 366 3.51 -21.32 -9.65
C PRO A 366 2.25 -22.01 -9.12
N ASP A 367 2.42 -22.92 -8.18
CA ASP A 367 1.33 -23.76 -7.64
C ASP A 367 0.60 -23.12 -6.46
N ARG A 368 1.22 -22.16 -5.80
CA ARG A 368 0.71 -21.38 -4.67
C ARG A 368 1.08 -19.91 -4.82
N PRO A 369 0.41 -19.15 -5.69
CA PRO A 369 0.82 -17.78 -6.02
C PRO A 369 0.78 -16.78 -4.84
N GLY A 370 0.13 -17.15 -3.73
CA GLY A 370 0.18 -16.41 -2.48
C GLY A 370 1.48 -16.58 -1.69
N ASP A 371 2.26 -17.64 -1.95
CA ASP A 371 3.59 -17.82 -1.37
C ASP A 371 4.63 -17.12 -2.24
N ARG A 372 5.55 -16.38 -1.60
CA ARG A 372 6.66 -15.68 -2.30
C ARG A 372 7.99 -15.95 -1.64
N HIS A 373 9.03 -16.04 -2.43
CA HIS A 373 10.38 -16.31 -1.96
C HIS A 373 11.37 -15.30 -2.46
N ILE A 374 12.36 -15.00 -1.62
CA ILE A 374 13.49 -14.15 -2.00
C ILE A 374 14.46 -14.96 -2.85
N GLY A 375 14.63 -14.51 -4.08
CA GLY A 375 15.63 -14.98 -5.04
C GLY A 375 16.82 -14.06 -5.12
N ILE A 376 17.98 -14.63 -5.44
CA ILE A 376 19.20 -13.88 -5.77
C ILE A 376 19.67 -14.34 -7.16
N ALA A 377 19.71 -13.41 -8.09
CA ALA A 377 20.34 -13.58 -9.38
C ALA A 377 21.83 -13.19 -9.26
N ASN A 378 22.71 -14.15 -9.47
CA ASN A 378 24.15 -13.92 -9.54
C ASN A 378 24.55 -13.73 -11.01
N LEU A 379 24.97 -12.52 -11.37
CA LEU A 379 25.30 -12.15 -12.74
C LEU A 379 26.76 -12.45 -13.11
N GLY A 380 27.64 -12.58 -12.11
CA GLY A 380 29.08 -12.87 -12.36
C GLY A 380 29.75 -11.88 -13.31
N GLY A 381 29.24 -10.65 -13.41
CA GLY A 381 29.69 -9.61 -14.35
C GLY A 381 29.15 -9.75 -15.78
N ASN A 382 28.40 -10.79 -16.11
CA ASN A 382 27.75 -10.98 -17.42
C ASN A 382 26.33 -11.53 -17.24
N PRO A 383 25.27 -10.70 -17.45
CA PRO A 383 23.89 -11.12 -17.30
C PRO A 383 23.50 -12.38 -18.09
N ALA A 384 24.14 -12.63 -19.23
CA ALA A 384 23.86 -13.81 -20.06
C ALA A 384 24.18 -15.15 -19.36
N HIS A 385 25.00 -15.12 -18.31
CA HIS A 385 25.37 -16.29 -17.52
C HIS A 385 24.76 -16.27 -16.11
N ALA A 386 23.72 -15.48 -15.89
CA ALA A 386 23.06 -15.34 -14.60
C ALA A 386 22.55 -16.70 -14.08
N THR A 387 22.74 -16.91 -12.78
CA THR A 387 22.17 -18.06 -12.06
C THR A 387 21.28 -17.56 -10.94
N VAL A 388 20.11 -18.16 -10.76
CA VAL A 388 19.16 -17.78 -9.71
C VAL A 388 19.19 -18.83 -8.59
N THR A 389 19.22 -18.36 -7.35
CA THR A 389 19.12 -19.20 -6.15
C THR A 389 18.12 -18.56 -5.20
N TYR A 390 17.19 -19.35 -4.69
CA TYR A 390 16.26 -18.89 -3.65
C TYR A 390 16.89 -19.07 -2.26
N VAL A 391 16.78 -18.05 -1.42
CA VAL A 391 17.33 -18.02 -0.06
C VAL A 391 16.27 -18.23 1.00
N THR A 392 14.99 -18.03 0.68
CA THR A 392 13.85 -18.38 1.53
C THR A 392 13.09 -19.55 0.92
N ALA A 393 12.36 -20.31 1.74
CA ALA A 393 11.56 -21.46 1.33
C ALA A 393 10.47 -21.75 2.38
N GLY A 394 9.48 -22.55 2.03
CA GLY A 394 8.37 -22.93 2.90
C GLY A 394 7.15 -22.06 2.67
N ASN A 395 6.10 -22.21 3.49
CA ASN A 395 4.87 -21.45 3.34
C ASN A 395 5.08 -20.01 3.80
N GLY A 396 4.39 -19.10 3.15
CA GLY A 396 4.36 -17.68 3.48
C GLY A 396 4.96 -16.79 2.41
N THR A 397 4.80 -15.50 2.64
CA THR A 397 5.15 -14.45 1.69
C THR A 397 6.36 -13.69 2.20
N ASN A 398 7.46 -13.74 1.45
CA ASN A 398 8.71 -13.03 1.72
C ASN A 398 8.93 -12.00 0.64
N ILE A 399 9.06 -10.71 1.02
CA ILE A 399 9.12 -9.59 0.08
C ILE A 399 10.11 -8.51 0.50
N GLU A 400 10.40 -7.60 -0.43
CA GLU A 400 11.19 -6.37 -0.22
C GLU A 400 12.59 -6.66 0.34
N PRO A 401 13.42 -7.43 -0.37
CA PRO A 401 14.77 -7.68 0.07
C PRO A 401 15.65 -6.43 -0.06
N HIS A 402 16.38 -6.07 1.02
CA HIS A 402 17.37 -4.99 1.02
C HIS A 402 18.73 -5.50 1.50
N TRP A 403 19.77 -5.21 0.74
CA TRP A 403 21.14 -5.64 1.03
C TRP A 403 21.75 -4.91 2.23
N SER A 404 22.49 -5.64 3.07
CA SER A 404 23.41 -5.02 4.01
C SER A 404 24.56 -4.35 3.27
N ALA A 405 25.20 -3.36 3.89
CA ALA A 405 26.29 -2.58 3.25
C ALA A 405 27.49 -3.42 2.78
N ASP A 406 27.70 -4.60 3.35
CA ASP A 406 28.76 -5.55 2.98
C ASP A 406 28.28 -6.67 2.02
N ASP A 407 27.05 -6.57 1.53
CA ASP A 407 26.39 -7.51 0.62
C ASP A 407 26.33 -8.97 1.10
N LYS A 408 26.40 -9.20 2.43
CA LYS A 408 26.36 -10.55 3.00
C LYS A 408 24.98 -10.97 3.49
N TYR A 409 24.15 -10.01 3.84
CA TYR A 409 22.82 -10.24 4.39
C TYR A 409 21.76 -9.49 3.60
N LEU A 410 20.54 -9.98 3.71
CA LEU A 410 19.31 -9.29 3.30
C LEU A 410 18.44 -9.06 4.53
N VAL A 411 17.79 -7.90 4.63
CA VAL A 411 16.59 -7.71 5.44
C VAL A 411 15.40 -7.78 4.51
N TYR A 412 14.30 -8.41 4.96
CA TYR A 412 13.08 -8.56 4.19
C TYR A 412 11.87 -8.67 5.12
N GLN A 413 10.67 -8.47 4.59
CA GLN A 413 9.42 -8.74 5.30
C GLN A 413 8.96 -10.18 5.08
N HIS A 414 8.44 -10.80 6.14
CA HIS A 414 7.81 -12.12 6.09
C HIS A 414 6.44 -12.08 6.73
N THR A 415 5.47 -12.74 6.12
CA THR A 415 4.14 -13.00 6.67
C THR A 415 3.71 -14.42 6.32
N ASP A 416 2.89 -15.03 7.19
CA ASP A 416 2.28 -16.34 6.95
C ASP A 416 0.86 -16.38 7.53
N THR A 417 0.22 -17.53 7.52
CA THR A 417 -1.13 -17.72 8.08
C THR A 417 -1.29 -17.29 9.54
N ARG A 418 -0.22 -17.33 10.34
CA ARG A 418 -0.25 -17.13 11.80
C ARG A 418 0.52 -15.91 12.26
N ASN A 419 1.31 -15.34 11.39
CA ASN A 419 2.16 -14.20 11.70
C ASN A 419 1.90 -13.09 10.70
N SER A 420 1.57 -11.92 11.21
CA SER A 420 1.49 -10.72 10.36
C SER A 420 2.89 -10.28 9.94
N ALA A 421 2.99 -9.27 9.09
CA ALA A 421 4.27 -8.87 8.51
C ALA A 421 5.29 -8.47 9.60
N ASP A 422 6.47 -9.09 9.55
CA ASP A 422 7.61 -8.83 10.42
C ASP A 422 8.91 -8.80 9.64
N PHE A 423 9.91 -8.09 10.15
CA PHE A 423 11.23 -8.07 9.54
C PHE A 423 12.08 -9.26 9.97
N PHE A 424 12.80 -9.78 9.00
CA PHE A 424 13.78 -10.85 9.15
C PHE A 424 15.08 -10.49 8.45
N THR A 425 16.20 -11.02 8.93
CA THR A 425 17.47 -11.02 8.20
C THR A 425 17.82 -12.43 7.79
N ILE A 426 18.53 -12.57 6.67
CA ILE A 426 19.06 -13.84 6.17
C ILE A 426 20.41 -13.62 5.50
N GLU A 427 21.34 -14.57 5.62
CA GLU A 427 22.55 -14.55 4.81
C GLU A 427 22.19 -14.71 3.32
N ALA A 428 22.84 -13.92 2.47
CA ALA A 428 22.62 -13.91 1.03
C ALA A 428 23.26 -15.12 0.33
N LYS A 429 23.01 -16.31 0.88
CA LYS A 429 23.47 -17.61 0.36
C LYS A 429 22.40 -18.67 0.58
N GLY A 430 22.33 -19.67 -0.29
CA GLY A 430 21.36 -20.76 -0.18
C GLY A 430 21.45 -21.50 1.17
N SER A 431 20.30 -22.00 1.65
CA SER A 431 20.18 -22.79 2.88
C SER A 431 20.49 -22.06 4.19
N ALA A 432 20.49 -20.72 4.21
CA ALA A 432 20.64 -19.93 5.41
C ALA A 432 19.34 -19.99 6.26
N LYS A 433 19.49 -19.88 7.58
CA LYS A 433 18.34 -19.81 8.48
C LYS A 433 17.96 -18.34 8.70
N PRO A 434 16.68 -17.96 8.49
CA PRO A 434 16.20 -16.63 8.80
C PRO A 434 16.31 -16.28 10.28
N THR A 435 16.61 -15.02 10.58
CA THR A 435 16.62 -14.45 11.92
C THR A 435 15.53 -13.40 12.04
N ARG A 436 14.59 -13.57 12.95
CA ARG A 436 13.49 -12.64 13.17
C ARG A 436 13.94 -11.41 13.94
N LEU A 437 13.57 -10.21 13.48
CA LEU A 437 13.91 -8.93 14.10
C LEU A 437 12.73 -8.30 14.86
N SER A 438 11.48 -8.55 14.45
CA SER A 438 10.28 -7.99 15.09
C SER A 438 9.24 -9.08 15.36
N ASP A 439 8.31 -8.82 16.28
CA ASP A 439 7.14 -9.67 16.54
C ASP A 439 5.91 -8.79 16.70
N SER A 440 5.16 -8.65 15.59
CA SER A 440 4.00 -7.77 15.47
C SER A 440 2.72 -8.32 16.11
N MET A 441 2.68 -9.64 16.38
CA MET A 441 1.50 -10.28 16.94
C MET A 441 1.37 -10.02 18.44
N PRO A 442 0.25 -9.40 18.91
CA PRO A 442 -0.01 -9.21 20.34
C PRO A 442 0.00 -10.53 21.12
N ALA A 443 0.63 -10.55 22.29
CA ALA A 443 0.77 -11.74 23.13
C ALA A 443 -0.58 -12.36 23.55
N GLY A 444 -1.67 -11.60 23.56
CA GLY A 444 -3.02 -12.07 23.91
C GLY A 444 -3.73 -12.84 22.79
N ILE A 445 -3.15 -12.92 21.59
CA ILE A 445 -3.77 -13.61 20.44
C ILE A 445 -3.28 -15.06 20.38
N ASP A 446 -4.21 -16.01 20.47
CA ASP A 446 -3.92 -17.42 20.27
C ASP A 446 -3.82 -17.75 18.77
N LYS A 447 -2.59 -17.69 18.23
CA LYS A 447 -2.28 -18.00 16.82
C LYS A 447 -2.68 -19.41 16.41
N SER A 448 -2.85 -20.35 17.37
CA SER A 448 -3.28 -21.72 17.07
C SER A 448 -4.72 -21.80 16.56
N GLN A 449 -5.52 -20.75 16.79
CA GLN A 449 -6.90 -20.67 16.31
C GLN A 449 -6.99 -20.25 14.84
N PHE A 450 -5.95 -19.66 14.26
CA PHE A 450 -5.98 -19.22 12.87
C PHE A 450 -6.07 -20.40 11.91
N VAL A 451 -6.87 -20.20 10.87
CA VAL A 451 -7.18 -21.19 9.84
C VAL A 451 -6.34 -20.92 8.61
N GLU A 452 -5.57 -21.90 8.20
CA GLU A 452 -4.87 -21.88 6.91
C GLU A 452 -5.88 -22.09 5.78
N PRO A 453 -5.93 -21.20 4.75
CA PRO A 453 -6.86 -21.35 3.65
C PRO A 453 -6.45 -22.48 2.71
N GLN A 454 -7.44 -23.02 2.01
CA GLN A 454 -7.24 -23.97 0.93
C GLN A 454 -7.22 -23.21 -0.40
N PHE A 455 -6.14 -23.31 -1.15
CA PHE A 455 -6.10 -22.80 -2.50
C PHE A 455 -6.94 -23.70 -3.42
N VAL A 456 -7.91 -23.13 -4.11
CA VAL A 456 -8.83 -23.85 -4.98
C VAL A 456 -8.96 -23.14 -6.33
N ARG A 457 -9.48 -23.85 -7.32
CA ARG A 457 -9.87 -23.27 -8.61
C ARG A 457 -11.33 -23.64 -8.91
N PHE A 458 -12.12 -22.68 -9.36
CA PHE A 458 -13.53 -22.87 -9.67
C PHE A 458 -13.85 -22.32 -11.08
N PRO A 459 -14.93 -22.77 -11.73
CA PRO A 459 -15.30 -22.29 -13.06
C PRO A 459 -15.71 -20.80 -13.01
N GLY A 460 -15.05 -19.95 -13.81
CA GLY A 460 -15.36 -18.55 -13.98
C GLY A 460 -16.33 -18.25 -15.13
N ALA A 461 -16.39 -17.01 -15.54
CA ALA A 461 -17.35 -16.45 -16.49
C ALA A 461 -17.41 -17.18 -17.85
N ASP A 462 -16.29 -17.63 -18.34
CA ASP A 462 -16.12 -18.32 -19.63
C ASP A 462 -15.64 -19.77 -19.45
N GLY A 463 -15.84 -20.34 -18.25
CA GLY A 463 -15.40 -21.68 -17.89
C GLY A 463 -13.91 -21.78 -17.56
N LYS A 464 -13.16 -20.66 -17.62
CA LYS A 464 -11.76 -20.63 -17.17
C LYS A 464 -11.68 -20.87 -15.65
N PRO A 465 -10.64 -21.58 -15.19
CA PRO A 465 -10.45 -21.82 -13.75
C PRO A 465 -10.02 -20.53 -13.07
N VAL A 466 -10.89 -20.00 -12.19
CA VAL A 466 -10.62 -18.83 -11.34
C VAL A 466 -9.94 -19.31 -10.07
N PRO A 467 -8.78 -18.75 -9.68
CA PRO A 467 -8.15 -19.02 -8.40
C PRO A 467 -8.96 -18.46 -7.23
N GLY A 468 -8.84 -19.08 -6.06
CA GLY A 468 -9.46 -18.56 -4.84
C GLY A 468 -9.02 -19.28 -3.58
N TRP A 469 -9.24 -18.65 -2.46
CA TRP A 469 -8.82 -19.07 -1.13
C TRP A 469 -10.05 -19.39 -0.27
N LEU A 470 -10.21 -20.66 0.08
CA LEU A 470 -11.32 -21.15 0.90
C LEU A 470 -10.88 -21.32 2.35
N PHE A 471 -11.51 -20.60 3.25
CA PHE A 471 -11.32 -20.68 4.69
C PHE A 471 -12.52 -21.38 5.33
N VAL A 472 -12.27 -22.50 6.00
CA VAL A 472 -13.33 -23.27 6.68
C VAL A 472 -13.04 -23.31 8.18
N PRO A 473 -13.95 -22.85 9.06
CA PRO A 473 -13.73 -22.86 10.50
C PRO A 473 -13.30 -24.25 11.01
N LYS A 474 -12.30 -24.32 11.90
CA LYS A 474 -11.79 -25.58 12.45
C LYS A 474 -12.87 -26.47 13.08
N ASN A 475 -13.82 -25.83 13.77
CA ASN A 475 -14.88 -26.52 14.52
C ASN A 475 -16.25 -26.40 13.82
N LEU A 476 -16.25 -26.25 12.47
CA LEU A 476 -17.50 -26.15 11.72
C LEU A 476 -18.30 -27.45 11.82
N ASP A 477 -19.56 -27.37 12.22
CA ASP A 477 -20.49 -28.50 12.12
C ASP A 477 -20.87 -28.71 10.64
N ARG A 478 -20.14 -29.60 9.97
CA ARG A 478 -20.33 -29.90 8.54
C ARG A 478 -21.59 -30.74 8.26
N THR A 479 -22.32 -31.18 9.31
CA THR A 479 -23.63 -31.82 9.17
C THR A 479 -24.77 -30.84 8.99
N LYS A 480 -24.51 -29.55 9.26
CA LYS A 480 -25.43 -28.43 9.10
C LYS A 480 -25.06 -27.55 7.94
N LYS A 481 -26.03 -26.75 7.49
CA LYS A 481 -25.83 -25.68 6.53
C LYS A 481 -25.38 -24.41 7.27
N ASN A 482 -24.21 -23.88 6.90
CA ASN A 482 -23.57 -22.73 7.55
C ASN A 482 -23.55 -21.53 6.61
N PRO A 483 -23.64 -20.29 7.12
CA PRO A 483 -23.52 -19.09 6.31
C PRO A 483 -22.11 -18.93 5.75
N ALA A 484 -21.99 -18.25 4.62
CA ALA A 484 -20.70 -17.93 3.99
C ALA A 484 -20.60 -16.46 3.64
N ILE A 485 -19.36 -15.97 3.58
CA ILE A 485 -19.02 -14.59 3.18
C ILE A 485 -17.94 -14.64 2.11
N ILE A 486 -18.14 -13.91 1.03
CA ILE A 486 -17.15 -13.71 -0.02
C ILE A 486 -16.52 -12.34 0.18
N TRP A 487 -15.19 -12.34 0.26
CA TRP A 487 -14.36 -11.14 0.25
C TRP A 487 -13.79 -10.92 -1.15
N ILE A 488 -13.97 -9.73 -1.71
CA ILE A 488 -13.43 -9.34 -3.00
C ILE A 488 -12.39 -8.24 -2.78
N HIS A 489 -11.13 -8.52 -3.14
CA HIS A 489 -10.06 -7.53 -3.01
C HIS A 489 -10.26 -6.37 -3.98
N GLY A 490 -9.65 -5.22 -3.68
CA GLY A 490 -9.66 -4.05 -4.53
C GLY A 490 -8.52 -4.04 -5.53
N ASP A 491 -8.38 -2.92 -6.20
CA ASP A 491 -7.25 -2.49 -7.02
C ASP A 491 -7.15 -3.10 -8.43
N GLY A 492 -7.83 -4.19 -8.73
CA GLY A 492 -7.78 -4.83 -10.06
C GLY A 492 -6.39 -5.35 -10.50
N VAL A 493 -5.32 -4.98 -9.78
CA VAL A 493 -3.92 -5.42 -9.95
C VAL A 493 -3.33 -5.83 -8.61
N ASN A 494 -4.10 -6.59 -7.86
CA ASN A 494 -3.80 -7.11 -6.53
C ASN A 494 -4.09 -8.61 -6.47
N GLN A 495 -3.81 -9.29 -5.37
CA GLN A 495 -4.13 -10.70 -5.15
C GLN A 495 -4.44 -10.97 -3.67
N ASN A 496 -5.03 -12.11 -3.38
CA ASN A 496 -5.12 -12.64 -2.03
C ASN A 496 -3.90 -13.53 -1.71
N TYR A 497 -3.63 -13.71 -0.43
CA TYR A 497 -2.55 -14.53 0.10
C TYR A 497 -3.09 -15.61 1.02
N ASP A 498 -2.30 -16.61 1.33
CA ASP A 498 -2.66 -17.64 2.31
C ASP A 498 -2.50 -17.13 3.77
N GLY A 499 -1.96 -15.94 3.94
CA GLY A 499 -1.75 -15.24 5.22
C GLY A 499 -2.12 -13.77 5.15
N TRP A 500 -1.48 -12.95 6.00
CA TRP A 500 -1.64 -11.51 5.95
C TRP A 500 -1.19 -10.95 4.60
N HIS A 501 -1.96 -10.00 4.10
CA HIS A 501 -1.60 -9.29 2.89
C HIS A 501 -0.31 -8.49 3.12
N VAL A 502 0.57 -8.47 2.12
CA VAL A 502 1.85 -7.75 2.20
C VAL A 502 1.69 -6.23 2.24
N GLN A 503 0.67 -5.72 1.58
CA GLN A 503 0.31 -4.31 1.71
C GLN A 503 -0.42 -4.10 3.03
N ARG A 504 0.14 -3.22 3.87
CA ARG A 504 -0.38 -2.90 5.19
C ARG A 504 -1.87 -2.54 5.19
N ASN A 505 -2.32 -1.82 4.18
CA ASN A 505 -3.71 -1.37 4.04
C ASN A 505 -4.69 -2.54 3.88
N TYR A 506 -4.26 -3.65 3.30
CA TYR A 506 -5.06 -4.86 3.11
C TYR A 506 -4.88 -5.91 4.22
N ALA A 507 -3.81 -5.82 5.00
CA ALA A 507 -3.49 -6.80 6.04
C ALA A 507 -4.61 -6.98 7.08
N VAL A 508 -5.33 -5.93 7.40
CA VAL A 508 -6.44 -5.91 8.36
C VAL A 508 -7.64 -6.79 7.90
N TYR A 509 -7.81 -6.99 6.60
CA TYR A 509 -8.91 -7.82 6.07
C TYR A 509 -8.66 -9.31 6.33
N TYR A 510 -7.42 -9.78 6.23
CA TYR A 510 -7.10 -11.17 6.57
C TYR A 510 -7.38 -11.47 8.05
N SER A 511 -6.99 -10.59 8.95
CA SER A 511 -7.29 -10.76 10.37
C SER A 511 -8.79 -10.77 10.64
N PHE A 512 -9.57 -9.95 9.91
CA PHE A 512 -11.02 -9.95 9.99
C PHE A 512 -11.64 -11.23 9.43
N HIS A 513 -11.06 -11.86 8.39
CA HIS A 513 -11.47 -13.21 7.96
C HIS A 513 -11.35 -14.21 9.10
N GLN A 514 -10.23 -14.20 9.84
CA GLN A 514 -10.02 -15.08 10.99
C GLN A 514 -11.06 -14.86 12.11
N TYR A 515 -11.46 -13.61 12.32
CA TYR A 515 -12.57 -13.28 13.22
C TYR A 515 -13.91 -13.87 12.71
N LEU A 516 -14.27 -13.65 11.46
CA LEU A 516 -15.51 -14.14 10.85
C LEU A 516 -15.60 -15.67 10.91
N LEU A 517 -14.48 -16.38 10.74
CA LEU A 517 -14.40 -17.83 10.91
C LEU A 517 -14.81 -18.27 12.33
N GLN A 518 -14.40 -17.54 13.36
CA GLN A 518 -14.79 -17.80 14.74
C GLN A 518 -16.25 -17.44 15.03
N GLN A 519 -16.87 -16.59 14.21
CA GLN A 519 -18.31 -16.33 14.24
C GLN A 519 -19.13 -17.41 13.50
N GLY A 520 -18.46 -18.41 12.88
CA GLY A 520 -19.08 -19.55 12.23
C GLY A 520 -19.37 -19.35 10.73
N TYR A 521 -18.78 -18.35 10.10
CA TYR A 521 -18.86 -18.17 8.65
C TYR A 521 -17.80 -19.02 7.94
N VAL A 522 -18.15 -19.58 6.80
CA VAL A 522 -17.18 -19.99 5.78
C VAL A 522 -16.78 -18.73 5.01
N VAL A 523 -15.48 -18.48 4.83
CA VAL A 523 -15.00 -17.31 4.10
C VAL A 523 -14.34 -17.75 2.80
N PHE A 524 -14.58 -17.00 1.74
CA PHE A 524 -13.98 -17.24 0.43
C PHE A 524 -13.44 -15.96 -0.18
N ALA A 525 -12.22 -16.00 -0.73
CA ALA A 525 -11.57 -14.87 -1.36
C ALA A 525 -11.10 -15.26 -2.77
N PRO A 526 -11.82 -14.87 -3.86
CA PRO A 526 -11.42 -15.13 -5.23
C PRO A 526 -10.33 -14.16 -5.72
N ASP A 527 -9.43 -14.66 -6.59
CA ASP A 527 -8.52 -13.86 -7.40
C ASP A 527 -9.05 -13.85 -8.85
N TYR A 528 -9.97 -12.93 -9.10
CA TYR A 528 -10.64 -12.76 -10.39
C TYR A 528 -9.65 -12.27 -11.47
N ARG A 529 -10.04 -12.35 -12.76
CA ARG A 529 -9.20 -11.77 -13.84
C ARG A 529 -8.97 -10.27 -13.58
N GLY A 530 -7.76 -9.81 -13.82
CA GLY A 530 -7.24 -8.53 -13.35
C GLY A 530 -6.22 -8.71 -12.22
N SER A 531 -6.33 -9.78 -11.41
CA SER A 531 -5.38 -10.06 -10.33
C SER A 531 -3.99 -10.35 -10.86
N ILE A 532 -2.96 -9.96 -10.05
CA ILE A 532 -1.54 -10.27 -10.28
C ILE A 532 -1.18 -11.66 -9.75
N GLY A 533 0.00 -12.16 -10.10
CA GLY A 533 0.49 -13.47 -9.67
C GLY A 533 0.09 -14.63 -10.59
N TYR A 534 -0.67 -14.34 -11.64
CA TYR A 534 -1.26 -15.34 -12.55
C TYR A 534 -0.90 -15.13 -14.03
N GLY A 535 0.02 -14.21 -14.30
CA GLY A 535 0.51 -13.86 -15.63
C GLY A 535 -0.31 -12.78 -16.35
N ARG A 536 0.30 -12.22 -17.40
CA ARG A 536 -0.24 -11.09 -18.18
C ARG A 536 -1.64 -11.34 -18.72
N ASP A 537 -1.90 -12.52 -19.29
CA ASP A 537 -3.19 -12.82 -19.93
C ASP A 537 -4.35 -12.84 -18.91
N TRP A 538 -4.06 -13.20 -17.65
CA TRP A 538 -5.03 -13.12 -16.57
C TRP A 538 -5.23 -11.67 -16.13
N ARG A 539 -4.15 -10.94 -15.93
CA ARG A 539 -4.16 -9.52 -15.52
C ARG A 539 -4.84 -8.63 -16.58
N ASN A 540 -4.55 -8.83 -17.86
CA ASN A 540 -5.15 -8.06 -18.96
C ASN A 540 -6.55 -8.54 -19.37
N GLY A 541 -7.08 -9.58 -18.73
CA GLY A 541 -8.41 -10.14 -19.02
C GLY A 541 -9.58 -9.19 -18.78
N VAL A 542 -9.33 -8.00 -18.23
CA VAL A 542 -10.27 -6.90 -18.02
C VAL A 542 -10.40 -5.97 -19.25
N TYR A 543 -9.56 -6.14 -20.28
CA TYR A 543 -9.53 -5.24 -21.43
C TYR A 543 -10.87 -5.23 -22.16
N MET A 544 -11.44 -4.03 -22.33
CA MET A 544 -12.76 -3.73 -22.93
C MET A 544 -13.95 -4.41 -22.23
N ASP A 545 -13.78 -4.86 -20.98
CA ASP A 545 -14.80 -5.65 -20.29
C ASP A 545 -14.79 -5.44 -18.74
N VAL A 546 -14.36 -4.27 -18.27
CA VAL A 546 -14.37 -3.90 -16.83
C VAL A 546 -15.80 -3.99 -16.29
N GLY A 547 -15.98 -4.68 -15.15
CA GLY A 547 -17.30 -4.98 -14.59
C GLY A 547 -18.06 -6.10 -15.28
N GLY A 548 -17.49 -6.69 -16.32
CA GLY A 548 -18.04 -7.80 -17.10
C GLY A 548 -17.61 -9.17 -16.58
N LYS A 549 -16.67 -9.81 -17.28
CA LYS A 549 -16.20 -11.15 -16.87
C LYS A 549 -15.37 -11.14 -15.58
N ASP A 550 -14.67 -10.05 -15.29
CA ASP A 550 -13.93 -9.87 -14.06
C ASP A 550 -14.87 -9.86 -12.83
N ALA A 551 -15.93 -9.04 -12.84
CA ALA A 551 -16.95 -9.05 -11.79
C ALA A 551 -17.67 -10.40 -11.73
N LYS A 552 -17.93 -11.03 -12.89
CA LYS A 552 -18.56 -12.33 -12.97
C LYS A 552 -17.68 -13.43 -12.39
N ASP A 553 -16.38 -13.42 -12.62
CA ASP A 553 -15.44 -14.35 -11.97
C ASP A 553 -15.55 -14.26 -10.46
N ALA A 554 -15.57 -13.02 -9.92
CA ALA A 554 -15.67 -12.80 -8.49
C ALA A 554 -16.98 -13.34 -7.91
N TRP A 555 -18.15 -12.98 -8.49
CA TRP A 555 -19.42 -13.43 -7.91
C TRP A 555 -19.78 -14.90 -8.24
N MET A 556 -19.18 -15.52 -9.26
CA MET A 556 -19.35 -16.96 -9.49
C MET A 556 -18.77 -17.84 -8.38
N SER A 557 -17.90 -17.29 -7.53
CA SER A 557 -17.45 -17.95 -6.30
C SER A 557 -18.63 -18.34 -5.38
N ALA A 558 -19.77 -17.62 -5.43
CA ALA A 558 -20.98 -18.03 -4.73
C ALA A 558 -21.56 -19.35 -5.28
N ASN A 559 -21.49 -19.57 -6.59
CA ASN A 559 -21.93 -20.83 -7.18
C ASN A 559 -21.01 -22.00 -6.74
N TYR A 560 -19.71 -21.75 -6.63
CA TYR A 560 -18.79 -22.72 -6.07
C TYR A 560 -19.14 -23.04 -4.60
N LEU A 561 -19.36 -22.04 -3.77
CA LEU A 561 -19.76 -22.23 -2.37
C LEU A 561 -21.04 -23.04 -2.23
N LYS A 562 -22.02 -22.85 -3.11
CA LYS A 562 -23.28 -23.62 -3.14
C LYS A 562 -23.07 -25.12 -3.40
N THR A 563 -21.94 -25.52 -4.02
CA THR A 563 -21.60 -26.94 -4.20
C THR A 563 -21.12 -27.62 -2.92
N LEU A 564 -20.68 -26.82 -1.94
CA LEU A 564 -20.17 -27.37 -0.67
C LEU A 564 -21.33 -27.82 0.22
N PRO A 565 -21.36 -29.10 0.65
CA PRO A 565 -22.49 -29.68 1.34
C PRO A 565 -22.82 -29.00 2.68
N TYR A 566 -21.87 -28.29 3.27
CA TYR A 566 -21.96 -27.61 4.55
C TYR A 566 -22.24 -26.10 4.43
N VAL A 567 -22.38 -25.56 3.22
CA VAL A 567 -22.72 -24.13 3.00
C VAL A 567 -24.22 -24.00 2.76
N ASP A 568 -24.83 -22.97 3.35
CA ASP A 568 -26.22 -22.58 3.11
C ASP A 568 -26.32 -21.66 1.89
N SER A 569 -26.93 -22.13 0.82
CA SER A 569 -27.10 -21.39 -0.43
C SER A 569 -27.86 -20.07 -0.29
N ASP A 570 -28.72 -19.96 0.74
CA ASP A 570 -29.58 -18.79 0.96
C ASP A 570 -28.98 -17.77 1.94
N ARG A 571 -27.80 -18.11 2.51
CA ARG A 571 -27.10 -17.28 3.49
C ARG A 571 -25.66 -16.98 3.08
N ILE A 572 -25.48 -16.46 1.84
CA ILE A 572 -24.20 -16.02 1.32
C ILE A 572 -24.19 -14.49 1.31
N GLY A 573 -23.19 -13.89 1.96
CA GLY A 573 -22.90 -12.47 1.90
C GLY A 573 -21.73 -12.17 0.97
N VAL A 574 -21.63 -10.94 0.50
CA VAL A 574 -20.52 -10.46 -0.34
C VAL A 574 -20.05 -9.09 0.16
N TRP A 575 -18.76 -8.85 0.15
CA TRP A 575 -18.19 -7.55 0.46
C TRP A 575 -16.82 -7.34 -0.17
N GLY A 576 -16.45 -6.08 -0.33
CA GLY A 576 -15.15 -5.71 -0.86
C GLY A 576 -14.84 -4.24 -0.68
N LEU A 577 -13.58 -3.90 -0.94
CA LEU A 577 -13.02 -2.55 -0.90
C LEU A 577 -12.69 -2.10 -2.32
N SER A 578 -12.98 -0.80 -2.63
CA SER A 578 -12.54 -0.18 -3.89
C SER A 578 -13.11 -0.92 -5.11
N TYR A 579 -12.27 -1.46 -5.97
CA TYR A 579 -12.67 -2.32 -7.09
C TYR A 579 -13.49 -3.53 -6.61
N GLY A 580 -13.19 -4.08 -5.40
CA GLY A 580 -13.99 -5.12 -4.77
C GLY A 580 -15.35 -4.62 -4.26
N GLY A 581 -15.44 -3.36 -3.81
CA GLY A 581 -16.69 -2.67 -3.51
C GLY A 581 -17.55 -2.49 -4.76
N PHE A 582 -16.94 -2.04 -5.85
CA PHE A 582 -17.55 -1.98 -7.17
C PHE A 582 -18.13 -3.33 -7.61
N PHE A 583 -17.37 -4.43 -7.46
CA PHE A 583 -17.88 -5.76 -7.77
C PHE A 583 -18.99 -6.23 -6.83
N THR A 584 -18.96 -5.80 -5.58
CA THR A 584 -20.07 -6.03 -4.65
C THR A 584 -21.35 -5.34 -5.16
N LEU A 585 -21.26 -4.09 -5.61
CA LEU A 585 -22.39 -3.36 -6.18
C LEU A 585 -22.92 -4.03 -7.45
N ILE A 586 -22.04 -4.41 -8.39
CA ILE A 586 -22.42 -5.17 -9.60
C ILE A 586 -23.10 -6.49 -9.21
N ALA A 587 -22.53 -7.23 -8.26
CA ALA A 587 -23.10 -8.51 -7.82
C ALA A 587 -24.50 -8.35 -7.22
N MET A 588 -24.71 -7.30 -6.40
CA MET A 588 -26.00 -7.04 -5.75
C MET A 588 -27.08 -6.53 -6.70
N THR A 589 -26.70 -5.91 -7.82
CA THR A 589 -27.63 -5.39 -8.84
C THR A 589 -27.88 -6.38 -9.98
N ASP A 590 -26.85 -7.06 -10.46
CA ASP A 590 -26.96 -8.00 -11.58
C ASP A 590 -27.41 -9.40 -11.15
N GLN A 591 -27.17 -9.76 -9.87
CA GLN A 591 -27.51 -11.07 -9.31
C GLN A 591 -28.32 -10.91 -8.00
N PRO A 592 -29.48 -10.23 -8.02
CA PRO A 592 -30.21 -9.82 -6.81
C PRO A 592 -30.62 -10.96 -5.90
N ASN A 593 -30.70 -12.20 -6.41
CA ASN A 593 -31.07 -13.39 -5.66
C ASN A 593 -29.90 -14.31 -5.31
N LEU A 594 -28.67 -13.95 -5.70
CA LEU A 594 -27.48 -14.77 -5.45
C LEU A 594 -26.96 -14.56 -4.02
N PHE A 595 -27.03 -13.33 -3.52
CA PHE A 595 -26.55 -12.91 -2.22
C PHE A 595 -27.67 -12.50 -1.28
N ARG A 596 -27.50 -12.76 0.01
CA ARG A 596 -28.44 -12.36 1.05
C ARG A 596 -28.25 -10.91 1.48
N ALA A 597 -27.01 -10.44 1.48
CA ALA A 597 -26.62 -9.08 1.87
C ALA A 597 -25.25 -8.72 1.26
N GLY A 598 -25.00 -7.44 1.05
CA GLY A 598 -23.72 -6.92 0.56
C GLY A 598 -23.17 -5.78 1.41
N VAL A 599 -21.83 -5.65 1.44
CA VAL A 599 -21.15 -4.49 2.04
C VAL A 599 -20.18 -3.91 1.02
N ASP A 600 -20.42 -2.69 0.62
CA ASP A 600 -19.57 -1.88 -0.23
C ASP A 600 -18.67 -0.98 0.63
N VAL A 601 -17.36 -1.08 0.47
CA VAL A 601 -16.41 -0.16 1.10
C VAL A 601 -15.73 0.65 -0.01
N ALA A 602 -16.09 1.92 -0.14
CA ALA A 602 -15.50 2.87 -1.07
C ALA A 602 -15.41 2.36 -2.53
N GLY A 603 -16.47 1.71 -3.02
CA GLY A 603 -16.53 1.17 -4.38
C GLY A 603 -16.81 2.24 -5.42
N VAL A 604 -16.29 2.03 -6.66
CA VAL A 604 -16.64 2.85 -7.82
C VAL A 604 -18.10 2.61 -8.19
N VAL A 605 -18.85 3.68 -8.36
CA VAL A 605 -20.31 3.66 -8.60
C VAL A 605 -20.66 4.08 -10.02
N ASP A 606 -19.92 5.06 -10.56
CA ASP A 606 -20.10 5.61 -11.89
C ASP A 606 -18.75 5.74 -12.61
N TYR A 607 -18.50 4.89 -13.59
CA TYR A 607 -17.25 4.91 -14.35
C TYR A 607 -17.06 6.16 -15.22
N VAL A 608 -18.14 6.89 -15.57
CA VAL A 608 -18.01 8.18 -16.27
C VAL A 608 -17.46 9.24 -15.32
N MET A 609 -17.95 9.27 -14.07
CA MET A 609 -17.40 10.14 -13.03
C MET A 609 -15.95 9.77 -12.71
N TYR A 610 -15.67 8.49 -12.53
CA TYR A 610 -14.33 7.96 -12.25
C TYR A 610 -13.32 8.29 -13.38
N TYR A 611 -13.74 8.18 -14.65
CA TYR A 611 -12.96 8.60 -15.81
C TYR A 611 -12.69 10.12 -15.82
N SER A 612 -13.66 10.93 -15.39
CA SER A 612 -13.50 12.39 -15.39
C SER A 612 -12.54 12.90 -14.30
N ASP A 613 -12.20 12.08 -13.32
CA ASP A 613 -11.15 12.39 -12.37
C ASP A 613 -9.77 12.39 -13.07
N PRO A 614 -8.99 13.48 -12.96
CA PRO A 614 -7.72 13.62 -13.68
C PRO A 614 -6.70 12.51 -13.37
N TYR A 615 -6.77 11.92 -12.18
CA TYR A 615 -5.88 10.83 -11.77
C TYR A 615 -6.25 9.49 -12.41
N HIS A 616 -7.57 9.19 -12.53
CA HIS A 616 -8.06 7.89 -13.00
C HIS A 616 -8.38 7.85 -14.49
N GLY A 617 -8.50 9.00 -15.14
CA GLY A 617 -8.93 9.07 -16.54
C GLY A 617 -8.05 8.29 -17.50
N GLY A 618 -6.72 8.38 -17.35
CA GLY A 618 -5.76 7.62 -18.14
C GLY A 618 -5.85 6.12 -17.90
N TRP A 619 -5.87 5.73 -16.64
CA TRP A 619 -5.99 4.31 -16.24
C TRP A 619 -7.28 3.68 -16.81
N THR A 620 -8.41 4.35 -16.66
CA THR A 620 -9.71 3.88 -17.16
C THR A 620 -9.72 3.79 -18.69
N ALA A 621 -9.22 4.85 -19.36
CA ALA A 621 -9.16 4.87 -20.82
C ALA A 621 -8.29 3.75 -21.42
N SER A 622 -7.20 3.38 -20.77
CA SER A 622 -6.34 2.29 -21.23
C SER A 622 -7.06 0.94 -21.25
N ARG A 623 -8.02 0.75 -20.35
CA ARG A 623 -8.77 -0.50 -20.23
C ARG A 623 -10.05 -0.54 -21.02
N ILE A 624 -10.81 0.54 -21.07
CA ILE A 624 -12.14 0.56 -21.73
C ILE A 624 -12.36 1.71 -22.72
N GLY A 625 -11.30 2.45 -23.10
CA GLY A 625 -11.40 3.62 -23.96
C GLY A 625 -12.05 4.81 -23.26
N THR A 626 -12.61 5.76 -24.01
CA THR A 626 -13.32 6.92 -23.45
C THR A 626 -14.84 6.69 -23.41
N PRO A 627 -15.60 7.44 -22.58
CA PRO A 627 -17.06 7.33 -22.56
C PRO A 627 -17.72 7.61 -23.91
N GLU A 628 -17.13 8.52 -24.70
CA GLU A 628 -17.65 8.86 -26.05
C GLU A 628 -17.42 7.72 -27.05
N GLN A 629 -16.30 7.01 -26.94
CA GLN A 629 -15.97 5.88 -27.80
C GLN A 629 -16.78 4.63 -27.46
N ASN A 630 -16.98 4.37 -26.15
CA ASN A 630 -17.55 3.13 -25.65
C ASN A 630 -18.65 3.36 -24.60
N PRO A 631 -19.72 4.14 -24.90
CA PRO A 631 -20.73 4.53 -23.91
C PRO A 631 -21.42 3.33 -23.26
N GLN A 632 -21.60 2.22 -23.99
CA GLN A 632 -22.25 1.03 -23.45
C GLN A 632 -21.35 0.28 -22.46
N VAL A 633 -20.04 0.27 -22.68
CA VAL A 633 -19.08 -0.35 -21.74
C VAL A 633 -19.11 0.42 -20.40
N TYR A 634 -19.09 1.76 -20.48
CA TYR A 634 -19.22 2.60 -19.30
C TYR A 634 -20.54 2.42 -18.55
N ALA A 635 -21.66 2.35 -19.27
CA ALA A 635 -22.96 2.11 -18.66
C ALA A 635 -23.03 0.74 -17.97
N ASN A 636 -22.46 -0.30 -18.58
CA ASN A 636 -22.41 -1.64 -17.99
C ASN A 636 -21.47 -1.70 -16.78
N ALA A 637 -20.36 -0.97 -16.83
CA ALA A 637 -19.42 -0.86 -15.72
C ALA A 637 -19.90 0.05 -14.57
N SER A 638 -21.03 0.74 -14.69
CA SER A 638 -21.52 1.69 -13.68
C SER A 638 -22.70 1.12 -12.89
N PRO A 639 -22.48 0.61 -11.65
CA PRO A 639 -23.57 0.06 -10.82
C PRO A 639 -24.75 1.01 -10.62
N ILE A 640 -24.52 2.33 -10.60
CA ILE A 640 -25.58 3.32 -10.48
C ILE A 640 -26.66 3.20 -11.57
N SER A 641 -26.25 2.76 -12.78
CA SER A 641 -27.15 2.53 -13.92
C SER A 641 -28.11 1.37 -13.70
N HIS A 642 -27.84 0.52 -12.71
CA HIS A 642 -28.57 -0.71 -12.41
C HIS A 642 -29.12 -0.76 -10.99
N ILE A 643 -29.06 0.33 -10.23
CA ILE A 643 -29.44 0.38 -8.82
C ILE A 643 -30.93 0.07 -8.60
N ASP A 644 -31.79 0.25 -9.61
CA ASP A 644 -33.20 -0.14 -9.61
C ASP A 644 -33.40 -1.65 -9.44
N ARG A 645 -32.38 -2.47 -9.76
CA ARG A 645 -32.38 -3.94 -9.60
C ARG A 645 -32.00 -4.41 -8.19
N LEU A 646 -31.55 -3.51 -7.32
CA LEU A 646 -31.19 -3.88 -5.95
C LEU A 646 -32.44 -4.42 -5.21
N GLU A 647 -32.34 -5.66 -4.70
CA GLU A 647 -33.44 -6.34 -3.98
C GLU A 647 -33.06 -6.79 -2.56
N ARG A 648 -31.77 -6.63 -2.18
CA ARG A 648 -31.23 -7.12 -0.92
C ARG A 648 -30.52 -6.00 -0.16
N PRO A 649 -30.42 -6.12 1.17
CA PRO A 649 -29.75 -5.11 1.99
C PRO A 649 -28.30 -4.87 1.59
N LEU A 650 -27.92 -3.60 1.54
CA LEU A 650 -26.59 -3.10 1.21
C LEU A 650 -26.13 -2.11 2.26
N LEU A 651 -24.95 -2.36 2.86
CA LEU A 651 -24.25 -1.41 3.71
C LEU A 651 -23.15 -0.74 2.88
N VAL A 652 -23.08 0.59 2.92
CA VAL A 652 -22.05 1.40 2.24
C VAL A 652 -21.22 2.14 3.27
N LEU A 653 -19.90 1.99 3.21
CA LEU A 653 -18.92 2.63 4.09
C LEU A 653 -17.94 3.46 3.25
N HIS A 654 -17.75 4.76 3.55
CA HIS A 654 -16.87 5.62 2.75
C HIS A 654 -16.22 6.73 3.57
N GLY A 655 -14.94 7.02 3.30
CA GLY A 655 -14.19 8.13 3.90
C GLY A 655 -14.35 9.43 3.11
N THR A 656 -14.53 10.56 3.78
CA THR A 656 -14.75 11.85 3.08
C THR A 656 -13.49 12.43 2.44
N SER A 657 -12.29 11.99 2.86
CA SER A 657 -11.01 12.42 2.28
C SER A 657 -10.47 11.42 1.25
N ASP A 658 -11.33 10.53 0.76
CA ASP A 658 -10.97 9.58 -0.28
C ASP A 658 -10.70 10.31 -1.61
N VAL A 659 -9.47 10.13 -2.13
CA VAL A 659 -9.03 10.66 -3.42
C VAL A 659 -8.88 9.58 -4.48
N ASN A 660 -8.96 8.29 -4.07
CA ASN A 660 -8.93 7.17 -5.01
C ASN A 660 -10.32 6.93 -5.60
N VAL A 661 -11.33 6.89 -4.75
CA VAL A 661 -12.73 6.89 -5.18
C VAL A 661 -13.42 8.05 -4.47
N PRO A 662 -13.74 9.15 -5.17
CA PRO A 662 -14.36 10.30 -4.53
C PRO A 662 -15.63 9.90 -3.76
N TYR A 663 -15.76 10.34 -2.49
CA TYR A 663 -16.92 9.95 -1.66
C TYR A 663 -18.26 10.38 -2.27
N LEU A 664 -18.26 11.33 -3.20
CA LEU A 664 -19.43 11.74 -3.97
C LEU A 664 -20.03 10.59 -4.80
N GLU A 665 -19.24 9.60 -5.16
CA GLU A 665 -19.72 8.37 -5.79
C GLU A 665 -20.79 7.69 -4.92
N SER A 666 -20.50 7.48 -3.63
CA SER A 666 -21.47 6.92 -2.69
C SER A 666 -22.67 7.84 -2.45
N VAL A 667 -22.47 9.16 -2.44
CA VAL A 667 -23.59 10.12 -2.30
C VAL A 667 -24.54 10.01 -3.49
N TRP A 668 -24.02 9.89 -4.69
CA TRP A 668 -24.84 9.72 -5.90
C TRP A 668 -25.54 8.37 -5.94
N LEU A 669 -24.87 7.30 -5.51
CA LEU A 669 -25.50 5.98 -5.38
C LEU A 669 -26.74 6.05 -4.47
N ILE A 670 -26.62 6.72 -3.32
CA ILE A 670 -27.70 6.86 -2.35
C ILE A 670 -28.84 7.70 -2.93
N ASP A 671 -28.54 8.85 -3.53
CA ASP A 671 -29.53 9.73 -4.16
C ASP A 671 -30.34 8.99 -5.24
N GLU A 672 -29.64 8.26 -6.11
CA GLU A 672 -30.28 7.49 -7.18
C GLU A 672 -31.09 6.31 -6.62
N ALA A 673 -30.59 5.61 -5.62
CA ALA A 673 -31.35 4.56 -4.95
C ALA A 673 -32.63 5.07 -4.28
N LEU A 674 -32.59 6.26 -3.66
CA LEU A 674 -33.78 6.92 -3.10
C LEU A 674 -34.80 7.26 -4.20
N LYS A 675 -34.37 7.80 -5.34
CA LYS A 675 -35.22 8.07 -6.51
C LYS A 675 -35.89 6.80 -7.06
N LYS A 676 -35.19 5.66 -6.98
CA LYS A 676 -35.70 4.34 -7.40
C LYS A 676 -36.51 3.62 -6.31
N GLY A 677 -36.74 4.24 -5.14
CA GLY A 677 -37.49 3.63 -4.04
C GLY A 677 -36.76 2.49 -3.33
N LYS A 678 -35.41 2.47 -3.39
CA LYS A 678 -34.56 1.42 -2.78
C LYS A 678 -33.97 1.84 -1.42
N GLY A 679 -34.34 3.00 -0.89
CA GLY A 679 -33.77 3.57 0.33
C GLY A 679 -33.85 2.65 1.56
N GLU A 680 -34.93 1.85 1.70
CA GLU A 680 -35.06 0.90 2.81
C GLU A 680 -34.04 -0.25 2.79
N LEU A 681 -33.42 -0.50 1.63
CA LEU A 681 -32.38 -1.53 1.48
C LEU A 681 -30.98 -1.01 1.82
N LEU A 682 -30.80 0.32 1.96
CA LEU A 682 -29.51 0.94 2.18
C LEU A 682 -29.26 1.28 3.64
N SER A 683 -28.06 0.95 4.10
CA SER A 683 -27.42 1.53 5.28
C SER A 683 -26.16 2.24 4.85
N TYR A 684 -25.89 3.43 5.37
CA TYR A 684 -24.74 4.21 4.98
C TYR A 684 -23.99 4.79 6.18
N MET A 685 -22.66 4.71 6.17
CA MET A 685 -21.81 5.40 7.13
C MET A 685 -20.68 6.13 6.40
N MET A 686 -20.66 7.44 6.57
CA MET A 686 -19.59 8.32 6.11
C MET A 686 -18.60 8.58 7.24
N TYR A 687 -17.32 8.39 6.99
CA TYR A 687 -16.24 8.60 7.96
C TYR A 687 -15.51 9.92 7.69
N PRO A 688 -15.76 10.98 8.49
CA PRO A 688 -15.19 12.29 8.26
C PRO A 688 -13.66 12.28 8.36
N GLY A 689 -12.98 12.77 7.30
CA GLY A 689 -11.52 12.88 7.24
C GLY A 689 -10.77 11.56 7.07
N GLU A 690 -11.46 10.42 6.86
CA GLU A 690 -10.82 9.17 6.46
C GLU A 690 -10.53 9.14 4.96
N PHE A 691 -9.46 8.41 4.64
CA PHE A 691 -9.04 8.15 3.27
C PHE A 691 -9.72 6.91 2.69
N HIS A 692 -9.22 6.48 1.53
CA HIS A 692 -9.65 5.25 0.86
C HIS A 692 -9.49 4.01 1.76
N TYR A 693 -8.38 3.93 2.49
CA TYR A 693 -8.15 2.93 3.52
C TYR A 693 -8.36 3.57 4.89
N PHE A 694 -9.22 2.96 5.72
CA PHE A 694 -9.43 3.46 7.07
C PHE A 694 -8.19 3.20 7.93
N THR A 695 -7.69 4.23 8.59
CA THR A 695 -6.42 4.17 9.33
C THR A 695 -6.57 4.42 10.82
N ARG A 696 -7.56 5.23 11.21
CA ARG A 696 -7.76 5.58 12.62
C ARG A 696 -8.44 4.44 13.37
N ALA A 697 -7.88 4.04 14.52
CA ALA A 697 -8.34 2.89 15.30
C ALA A 697 -9.84 2.92 15.64
N HIS A 698 -10.37 4.06 16.08
CA HIS A 698 -11.79 4.20 16.41
C HIS A 698 -12.72 4.09 15.19
N ILE A 699 -12.24 4.44 14.00
CA ILE A 699 -12.98 4.27 12.74
C ILE A 699 -12.96 2.80 12.32
N LEU A 700 -11.81 2.15 12.36
CA LEU A 700 -11.70 0.72 12.09
C LEU A 700 -12.59 -0.11 13.03
N LEU A 701 -12.63 0.24 14.31
CA LEU A 701 -13.53 -0.39 15.29
C LEU A 701 -15.00 -0.26 14.85
N ASP A 702 -15.45 0.97 14.60
CA ASP A 702 -16.84 1.22 14.17
C ASP A 702 -17.16 0.49 12.87
N ALA A 703 -16.26 0.57 11.87
CA ALA A 703 -16.46 -0.06 10.57
C ALA A 703 -16.58 -1.59 10.67
N TRP A 704 -15.66 -2.25 11.41
CA TRP A 704 -15.70 -3.70 11.55
C TRP A 704 -16.89 -4.19 12.39
N HIS A 705 -17.27 -3.48 13.43
CA HIS A 705 -18.48 -3.79 14.18
C HIS A 705 -19.74 -3.66 13.31
N ARG A 706 -19.84 -2.61 12.47
CA ARG A 706 -20.96 -2.47 11.53
C ARG A 706 -21.03 -3.61 10.52
N VAL A 707 -19.89 -4.02 9.96
CA VAL A 707 -19.83 -5.15 9.01
C VAL A 707 -20.26 -6.45 9.70
N ASP A 708 -19.74 -6.70 10.91
CA ASP A 708 -20.07 -7.91 11.67
C ASP A 708 -21.58 -7.91 12.06
N ASP A 709 -22.12 -6.82 12.61
CA ASP A 709 -23.51 -6.71 12.99
C ASP A 709 -24.45 -6.84 11.79
N PHE A 710 -24.09 -6.24 10.66
CA PHE A 710 -24.86 -6.33 9.43
C PHE A 710 -24.94 -7.77 8.91
N PHE A 711 -23.82 -8.48 8.84
CA PHE A 711 -23.82 -9.89 8.44
C PHE A 711 -24.45 -10.80 9.49
N ALA A 712 -24.25 -10.55 10.78
CA ALA A 712 -24.90 -11.32 11.86
C ALA A 712 -26.43 -11.23 11.77
N PHE A 713 -26.96 -10.04 11.52
CA PHE A 713 -28.39 -9.83 11.35
C PHE A 713 -28.92 -10.52 10.09
N HIS A 714 -28.31 -10.27 8.93
CA HIS A 714 -28.86 -10.73 7.66
C HIS A 714 -28.58 -12.20 7.34
N LEU A 715 -27.44 -12.75 7.79
CA LEU A 715 -27.04 -14.12 7.47
C LEU A 715 -27.31 -15.11 8.61
N GLN A 716 -27.39 -14.65 9.86
CA GLN A 716 -27.56 -15.55 11.02
C GLN A 716 -28.85 -15.25 11.81
N GLY A 717 -29.57 -14.16 11.49
CA GLY A 717 -30.77 -13.72 12.22
C GLY A 717 -30.46 -13.30 13.66
N ARG A 718 -29.21 -12.94 13.96
CA ARG A 718 -28.77 -12.48 15.28
C ARG A 718 -28.92 -10.97 15.38
N ILE A 719 -29.60 -10.50 16.44
CA ILE A 719 -29.53 -9.11 16.86
C ILE A 719 -28.47 -9.08 17.95
N LYS A 720 -27.39 -8.32 17.75
CA LYS A 720 -26.43 -8.07 18.83
C LYS A 720 -26.99 -7.03 19.79
N ASP A 721 -26.74 -7.21 21.08
CA ASP A 721 -27.02 -6.18 22.08
C ASP A 721 -26.21 -4.93 21.74
N ALA A 722 -26.81 -3.74 21.86
CA ALA A 722 -26.13 -2.48 21.60
C ALA A 722 -24.85 -2.37 22.45
N HIS A 723 -23.73 -2.14 21.80
CA HIS A 723 -22.43 -1.93 22.44
C HIS A 723 -22.36 -0.64 23.24
#